data_96ca153ea51e70b032921b6895032eab
#
_entry.id   96ca153ea51e70b032921b6895032eab
#
_cell.length_a   1.000
_cell.length_b   1.000
_cell.length_c   1.000
_cell.angle_alpha   90.00
_cell.angle_beta   90.00
_cell.angle_gamma   90.00
#
_symmetry.space_group_name_H-M   'P 1'
#
loop_
_entity.id
_entity.type
_entity.pdbx_description
1 polymer ?
#
loop_
_entity_poly.entity_id
_entity_poly.type
_entity_poly.pdbx_seq_one_letter_code
_entity_poly.pdbx_strand_id
1 'polypeptide(L)'
;MPERVYGFQGQSFHKLKRACLRRGKLFQDPLFPPSALSLFYKRDPPPGLTWKRPRELCKDPRLFVDGISTRDLHQGSLGNCWMVAATSCLASEPSLWKKVIPDHAEQEWNLKRPDLYAGIFHFRFWRLGRWTDVVVDDRLPVSEDGTLLFCRSATPREFWSALLEKAYAKLNGCYEALEGGNTAEALIDFTGGVSEPLSLDREALTLHLNQRKALFQTLAKAHGRRALITCSIRPAEGETVESVLDCGLVRGHAYGITAVRKVRLGEWSLLGGCGVRLCMVRMRNPWGTADWTGPWSQGSQHWQRVGRGEREKMGLIVRDVGEFWMEFEDFCRYFTDVVVCRLVERSLLWPRTHWREVRCPGEWAPAPNTPGTTLLSRRQAPNLGKNAAKPGGLNPTQRGDRKEARLGERQRGGGGGGGGGRAVRGGGREKMVVAKEGEKKTKRKEEGVKKEGEVDGGWDEQTDKKSRCGGCINHKDTFLHNPQFMFEVQGKEDEVLICLQQEDRRIKRKDGGGENLPIGFEVLRVEVNRLSRVQCVVEQAASSVYMDSRSVALRVSLGPGRYALLPTTFQPGATGRFLIRLFSHSHLRLSELREELPAPSLWQCCLPQPSIVTTVHLRRASGLSQPKQTAPDVYAVIWCEDDTIRTRVFKEDGNPEFNIRAIFYRRNPDAHISIELWSYGLLWDTLLGGARLQTSDSEKGRSRVIDLQGGQSRSGSRGCIYVETSSSECLTDL
;
A
#
# COMPACT_ATOMS: atom_id res chain seq x y z
N MET A 1 -15.15 -8.69 -15.20
CA MET A 1 -15.51 -7.44 -15.87
C MET A 1 -14.22 -6.65 -16.12
N PRO A 2 -14.07 -5.96 -17.26
CA PRO A 2 -12.91 -5.10 -17.48
C PRO A 2 -12.84 -4.02 -16.39
N GLU A 3 -11.64 -3.75 -15.89
CA GLU A 3 -11.45 -2.72 -14.85
C GLU A 3 -11.81 -1.35 -15.40
N ARG A 4 -12.65 -0.61 -14.67
CA ARG A 4 -13.08 0.73 -15.06
C ARG A 4 -11.92 1.70 -14.94
N VAL A 5 -11.63 2.44 -16.02
CA VAL A 5 -10.60 3.48 -16.08
C VAL A 5 -11.24 4.85 -15.96
N TYR A 6 -10.64 5.74 -15.18
CA TYR A 6 -11.16 7.09 -14.93
C TYR A 6 -10.21 8.13 -15.52
N GLY A 7 -10.73 9.10 -16.27
CA GLY A 7 -9.91 10.22 -16.78
C GLY A 7 -9.47 11.14 -15.64
N PHE A 8 -8.19 11.45 -15.58
CA PHE A 8 -7.64 12.42 -14.63
C PHE A 8 -8.28 13.80 -14.86
N GLN A 9 -8.86 14.37 -13.79
CA GLN A 9 -9.59 15.66 -13.84
C GLN A 9 -10.61 15.76 -14.99
N GLY A 10 -11.26 14.63 -15.34
CA GLY A 10 -12.31 14.59 -16.34
C GLY A 10 -11.83 14.59 -17.80
N GLN A 11 -10.52 14.58 -18.06
CA GLN A 11 -9.99 14.49 -19.42
C GLN A 11 -10.20 13.10 -20.03
N SER A 12 -10.44 13.05 -21.34
CA SER A 12 -10.60 11.81 -22.11
C SER A 12 -9.76 11.89 -23.40
N PHE A 13 -8.77 11.02 -23.53
CA PHE A 13 -7.88 10.95 -24.68
C PHE A 13 -8.62 10.95 -26.02
N HIS A 14 -9.52 9.99 -26.23
CA HIS A 14 -10.22 9.84 -27.51
C HIS A 14 -11.13 11.04 -27.84
N LYS A 15 -11.76 11.69 -26.84
CA LYS A 15 -12.58 12.89 -27.07
C LYS A 15 -11.71 14.08 -27.46
N LEU A 16 -10.61 14.29 -26.76
CA LEU A 16 -9.66 15.37 -27.01
C LEU A 16 -8.94 15.18 -28.35
N LYS A 17 -8.45 13.98 -28.65
CA LYS A 17 -7.81 13.65 -29.93
C LYS A 17 -8.73 13.96 -31.12
N ARG A 18 -9.97 13.44 -31.07
CA ARG A 18 -10.97 13.73 -32.14
C ARG A 18 -11.27 15.22 -32.30
N ALA A 19 -11.31 15.96 -31.19
CA ALA A 19 -11.54 17.41 -31.26
C ALA A 19 -10.35 18.15 -31.89
N CYS A 20 -9.11 17.75 -31.60
CA CYS A 20 -7.89 18.29 -32.18
C CYS A 20 -7.81 18.01 -33.69
N LEU A 21 -8.05 16.75 -34.08
CA LEU A 21 -8.05 16.36 -35.51
C LEU A 21 -9.10 17.12 -36.32
N ARG A 22 -10.33 17.27 -35.81
CA ARG A 22 -11.38 18.08 -36.50
C ARG A 22 -11.04 19.54 -36.64
N ARG A 23 -10.25 20.11 -35.72
CA ARG A 23 -9.83 21.50 -35.73
C ARG A 23 -8.52 21.75 -36.50
N GLY A 24 -7.84 20.69 -36.91
CA GLY A 24 -6.50 20.77 -37.52
C GLY A 24 -5.45 21.41 -36.60
N LYS A 25 -5.61 21.30 -35.26
CA LYS A 25 -4.71 21.89 -34.25
C LYS A 25 -4.19 20.85 -33.32
N LEU A 26 -2.89 20.92 -33.01
CA LEU A 26 -2.28 20.05 -32.03
C LEU A 26 -2.81 20.37 -30.63
N PHE A 27 -2.90 19.32 -29.80
CA PHE A 27 -3.34 19.43 -28.43
C PHE A 27 -2.42 20.35 -27.63
N GLN A 28 -3.01 21.17 -26.79
CA GLN A 28 -2.36 21.98 -25.77
C GLN A 28 -3.06 21.66 -24.45
N ASP A 29 -2.31 21.11 -23.49
CA ASP A 29 -2.88 20.67 -22.22
C ASP A 29 -3.14 21.87 -21.29
N PRO A 30 -4.41 22.21 -21.00
CA PRO A 30 -4.70 23.32 -20.11
C PRO A 30 -4.42 23.01 -18.64
N LEU A 31 -4.33 21.73 -18.29
CA LEU A 31 -4.12 21.28 -16.91
C LEU A 31 -2.63 21.08 -16.58
N PHE A 32 -1.77 21.07 -17.61
CA PHE A 32 -0.32 20.97 -17.46
C PHE A 32 0.37 21.79 -18.56
N PRO A 33 0.24 23.12 -18.52
CA PRO A 33 0.76 24.01 -19.57
C PRO A 33 2.29 24.06 -19.56
N PRO A 34 2.94 24.49 -20.65
CA PRO A 34 4.39 24.66 -20.74
C PRO A 34 4.81 25.93 -20.00
N SER A 35 4.83 25.87 -18.69
CA SER A 35 5.14 26.99 -17.80
C SER A 35 6.02 26.55 -16.63
N ALA A 36 6.61 27.52 -15.94
CA ALA A 36 7.37 27.26 -14.72
C ALA A 36 6.57 26.48 -13.67
N LEU A 37 5.27 26.75 -13.54
CA LEU A 37 4.39 26.06 -12.58
C LEU A 37 4.24 24.55 -12.82
N SER A 38 4.48 24.08 -14.05
CA SER A 38 4.51 22.65 -14.36
C SER A 38 5.86 22.00 -14.04
N LEU A 39 6.91 22.79 -13.85
CA LEU A 39 8.26 22.32 -13.56
C LEU A 39 8.57 22.36 -12.08
N PHE A 40 8.50 23.54 -11.47
CA PHE A 40 9.02 23.81 -10.15
C PHE A 40 8.02 24.57 -9.28
N TYR A 41 8.13 24.43 -7.96
CA TYR A 41 7.35 25.18 -6.99
C TYR A 41 8.21 25.78 -5.87
N LYS A 42 9.46 25.32 -5.71
CA LYS A 42 10.42 25.82 -4.72
C LYS A 42 11.58 26.57 -5.35
N ARG A 43 11.96 26.20 -6.57
CA ARG A 43 13.11 26.76 -7.25
C ARG A 43 12.72 27.36 -8.61
N ASP A 44 13.53 28.29 -9.08
CA ASP A 44 13.35 28.89 -10.39
C ASP A 44 13.79 27.94 -11.51
N PRO A 45 13.15 28.02 -12.67
CA PRO A 45 13.60 27.31 -13.86
C PRO A 45 15.03 27.70 -14.24
N PRO A 46 15.85 26.77 -14.75
CA PRO A 46 17.16 27.12 -15.28
C PRO A 46 17.05 28.13 -16.42
N PRO A 47 18.03 29.01 -16.58
CA PRO A 47 18.04 30.00 -17.68
C PRO A 47 18.05 29.29 -19.03
N GLY A 48 17.50 29.93 -20.05
CA GLY A 48 17.46 29.41 -21.43
C GLY A 48 16.50 28.23 -21.64
N LEU A 49 15.71 27.83 -20.62
CA LEU A 49 14.73 26.76 -20.73
C LEU A 49 13.63 27.09 -21.72
N THR A 50 13.37 26.16 -22.63
CA THR A 50 12.31 26.24 -23.64
C THR A 50 11.44 24.97 -23.61
N TRP A 51 10.25 25.04 -24.20
CA TRP A 51 9.38 23.90 -24.40
C TRP A 51 9.26 23.59 -25.90
N LYS A 52 9.69 22.39 -26.30
CA LYS A 52 9.68 21.96 -27.68
C LYS A 52 8.88 20.69 -27.88
N ARG A 53 8.29 20.51 -29.04
CA ARG A 53 7.68 19.25 -29.45
C ARG A 53 8.74 18.32 -30.05
N PRO A 54 8.59 16.99 -29.99
CA PRO A 54 9.57 16.04 -30.57
C PRO A 54 9.93 16.33 -32.04
N ARG A 55 9.00 16.83 -32.84
CA ARG A 55 9.29 17.22 -34.23
C ARG A 55 10.20 18.44 -34.38
N GLU A 56 10.30 19.25 -33.36
CA GLU A 56 11.24 20.40 -33.32
C GLU A 56 12.63 19.97 -32.86
N LEU A 57 12.74 18.77 -32.24
CA LEU A 57 14.00 18.19 -31.78
C LEU A 57 14.63 17.21 -32.76
N CYS A 58 13.82 16.48 -33.53
CA CYS A 58 14.31 15.56 -34.57
C CYS A 58 13.35 15.38 -35.71
N LYS A 59 13.88 14.95 -36.88
CA LYS A 59 13.09 14.80 -38.11
C LYS A 59 12.05 13.69 -38.10
N ASP A 60 12.31 12.59 -37.38
CA ASP A 60 11.45 11.40 -37.33
C ASP A 60 11.27 10.94 -35.89
N PRO A 61 10.49 11.68 -35.08
CA PRO A 61 10.24 11.27 -33.70
C PRO A 61 9.41 9.98 -33.67
N ARG A 62 9.67 9.17 -32.67
CA ARG A 62 8.98 7.91 -32.40
C ARG A 62 8.56 7.82 -30.94
N LEU A 63 7.43 7.18 -30.68
CA LEU A 63 7.09 6.78 -29.32
C LEU A 63 8.04 5.65 -28.90
N PHE A 64 8.17 4.64 -29.77
CA PHE A 64 9.11 3.53 -29.60
C PHE A 64 9.98 3.34 -30.86
N VAL A 65 11.24 2.96 -30.66
CA VAL A 65 12.15 2.50 -31.71
C VAL A 65 12.48 1.03 -31.43
N ASP A 66 12.05 0.14 -32.32
CA ASP A 66 12.23 -1.33 -32.19
C ASP A 66 11.63 -1.94 -30.90
N GLY A 67 10.59 -1.30 -30.33
CA GLY A 67 9.92 -1.70 -29.10
C GLY A 67 10.40 -0.93 -27.89
N ILE A 68 10.00 -1.37 -26.69
CA ILE A 68 10.36 -0.76 -25.42
C ILE A 68 11.49 -1.55 -24.76
N SER A 69 12.47 -0.88 -24.21
CA SER A 69 13.64 -1.51 -23.58
C SER A 69 14.00 -0.83 -22.25
N THR A 70 14.59 -1.58 -21.34
CA THR A 70 15.18 -1.03 -20.10
C THR A 70 16.31 -0.03 -20.40
N ARG A 71 16.91 -0.11 -21.60
CA ARG A 71 18.00 0.75 -22.07
C ARG A 71 17.55 2.16 -22.39
N ASP A 72 16.26 2.32 -22.70
CA ASP A 72 15.68 3.61 -23.14
C ASP A 72 15.51 4.61 -22.00
N LEU A 73 16.04 4.31 -20.82
CA LEU A 73 15.82 5.10 -19.62
C LEU A 73 17.12 5.69 -19.11
N HIS A 74 17.22 7.01 -19.26
CA HIS A 74 18.24 7.83 -18.64
C HIS A 74 17.55 8.93 -17.82
N GLN A 75 17.86 8.95 -16.54
CA GLN A 75 17.45 10.02 -15.64
C GLN A 75 18.11 11.34 -16.10
N GLY A 76 17.32 12.42 -16.10
CA GLY A 76 17.84 13.77 -16.33
C GLY A 76 18.22 14.48 -15.05
N SER A 77 18.02 15.80 -15.01
CA SER A 77 18.42 16.66 -13.90
C SER A 77 17.50 16.57 -12.66
N LEU A 78 16.52 15.65 -12.63
CA LEU A 78 15.57 15.51 -11.55
C LEU A 78 15.96 14.35 -10.62
N GLY A 79 15.88 14.54 -9.30
CA GLY A 79 16.16 13.51 -8.29
C GLY A 79 15.05 12.46 -8.16
N ASN A 80 14.69 11.81 -9.28
CA ASN A 80 13.59 10.83 -9.36
C ASN A 80 14.03 9.42 -9.76
N CYS A 81 15.25 9.02 -9.37
CA CYS A 81 15.81 7.68 -9.61
C CYS A 81 14.84 6.56 -9.22
N TRP A 82 14.07 6.73 -8.16
CA TRP A 82 13.07 5.79 -7.69
C TRP A 82 11.97 5.48 -8.73
N MET A 83 11.53 6.51 -9.47
CA MET A 83 10.53 6.37 -10.54
C MET A 83 11.17 5.77 -11.80
N VAL A 84 12.38 6.19 -12.16
CA VAL A 84 13.10 5.69 -13.34
C VAL A 84 13.50 4.22 -13.16
N ALA A 85 13.96 3.81 -11.95
CA ALA A 85 14.22 2.41 -11.64
C ALA A 85 12.96 1.54 -11.73
N ALA A 86 11.84 2.01 -11.21
CA ALA A 86 10.55 1.32 -11.35
C ALA A 86 10.11 1.22 -12.81
N THR A 87 10.34 2.26 -13.61
CA THR A 87 10.01 2.29 -15.05
C THR A 87 10.90 1.31 -15.84
N SER A 88 12.16 1.13 -15.47
CA SER A 88 13.01 0.10 -16.10
C SER A 88 12.52 -1.32 -15.82
N CYS A 89 12.04 -1.58 -14.60
CA CYS A 89 11.39 -2.85 -14.30
C CYS A 89 10.08 -3.03 -15.10
N LEU A 90 9.28 -1.97 -15.26
CA LEU A 90 8.07 -1.98 -16.08
C LEU A 90 8.38 -2.31 -17.53
N ALA A 91 9.43 -1.71 -18.11
CA ALA A 91 9.83 -1.92 -19.50
C ALA A 91 10.20 -3.38 -19.80
N SER A 92 10.67 -4.13 -18.81
CA SER A 92 11.00 -5.56 -18.94
C SER A 92 9.76 -6.47 -19.06
N GLU A 93 8.55 -5.97 -18.77
CA GLU A 93 7.31 -6.77 -18.72
C GLU A 93 6.24 -6.27 -19.71
N PRO A 94 6.14 -6.86 -20.91
CA PRO A 94 5.22 -6.39 -21.96
C PRO A 94 3.75 -6.38 -21.54
N SER A 95 3.33 -7.27 -20.68
CA SER A 95 1.95 -7.35 -20.19
C SER A 95 1.58 -6.17 -19.29
N LEU A 96 2.56 -5.52 -18.68
CA LEU A 96 2.39 -4.39 -17.77
C LEU A 96 2.52 -3.05 -18.50
N TRP A 97 3.59 -2.84 -19.27
CA TRP A 97 3.77 -1.56 -19.94
C TRP A 97 2.63 -1.25 -20.93
N LYS A 98 2.03 -2.27 -21.56
CA LYS A 98 0.83 -2.10 -22.42
C LYS A 98 -0.41 -1.64 -21.65
N LYS A 99 -0.49 -1.87 -20.35
CA LYS A 99 -1.54 -1.28 -19.50
C LYS A 99 -1.25 0.17 -19.17
N VAL A 100 0.02 0.49 -18.92
CA VAL A 100 0.48 1.86 -18.59
C VAL A 100 0.46 2.76 -19.82
N ILE A 101 0.86 2.24 -20.98
CA ILE A 101 0.86 2.94 -22.27
C ILE A 101 -0.18 2.27 -23.18
N PRO A 102 -1.48 2.53 -22.95
CA PRO A 102 -2.53 1.91 -23.74
C PRO A 102 -2.60 2.53 -25.14
N ASP A 103 -3.23 1.84 -26.05
CA ASP A 103 -3.49 2.36 -27.39
C ASP A 103 -2.25 2.98 -28.06
N HIS A 104 -1.05 2.45 -27.75
CA HIS A 104 0.24 3.00 -28.14
C HIS A 104 0.38 3.16 -29.66
N ALA A 105 -0.21 2.27 -30.45
CA ALA A 105 -0.23 2.39 -31.92
C ALA A 105 -1.01 3.63 -32.41
N GLU A 106 -2.03 4.08 -31.66
CA GLU A 106 -2.77 5.29 -31.95
C GLU A 106 -2.05 6.57 -31.52
N GLN A 107 -1.05 6.43 -30.64
CA GLN A 107 -0.24 7.53 -30.11
C GLN A 107 1.05 7.73 -30.92
N GLU A 108 1.43 6.77 -31.77
CA GLU A 108 2.65 6.81 -32.58
C GLU A 108 2.60 7.87 -33.66
N TRP A 109 3.76 8.49 -33.94
CA TRP A 109 3.94 9.34 -35.10
C TRP A 109 3.90 8.50 -36.38
N ASN A 110 3.02 8.85 -37.31
CA ASN A 110 2.92 8.21 -38.61
C ASN A 110 3.26 9.18 -39.72
N LEU A 111 4.44 9.03 -40.31
CA LEU A 111 4.88 9.91 -41.41
C LEU A 111 4.01 9.82 -42.66
N LYS A 112 3.36 8.65 -42.88
CA LYS A 112 2.45 8.45 -44.01
C LYS A 112 1.07 9.05 -43.78
N ARG A 113 0.70 9.28 -42.52
CA ARG A 113 -0.61 9.82 -42.13
C ARG A 113 -0.43 10.92 -41.08
N PRO A 114 0.23 12.05 -41.43
CA PRO A 114 0.46 13.15 -40.51
C PRO A 114 -0.85 13.81 -40.06
N ASP A 115 -1.92 13.66 -40.83
CA ASP A 115 -3.29 14.09 -40.55
C ASP A 115 -3.89 13.42 -39.30
N LEU A 116 -3.41 12.26 -38.92
CA LEU A 116 -3.86 11.53 -37.69
C LEU A 116 -3.10 11.92 -36.42
N TYR A 117 -2.06 12.74 -36.55
CA TYR A 117 -1.28 13.18 -35.40
C TYR A 117 -1.91 14.41 -34.75
N ALA A 118 -2.19 14.29 -33.46
CA ALA A 118 -2.85 15.32 -32.66
C ALA A 118 -1.97 15.93 -31.56
N GLY A 119 -0.72 15.53 -31.43
CA GLY A 119 0.18 15.98 -30.33
C GLY A 119 -0.34 15.67 -28.94
N ILE A 120 -1.04 14.57 -28.79
CA ILE A 120 -1.70 14.13 -27.55
C ILE A 120 -1.30 12.72 -27.21
N PHE A 121 -0.96 12.50 -25.94
CA PHE A 121 -0.55 11.21 -25.39
C PHE A 121 -1.30 10.92 -24.12
N HIS A 122 -1.42 9.64 -23.74
CA HIS A 122 -2.02 9.26 -22.48
C HIS A 122 -1.36 8.03 -21.87
N PHE A 123 -1.36 8.02 -20.53
CA PHE A 123 -0.76 6.99 -19.70
C PHE A 123 -1.69 6.65 -18.56
N ARG A 124 -1.68 5.38 -18.12
CA ARG A 124 -2.54 4.92 -17.04
C ARG A 124 -1.72 4.59 -15.81
N PHE A 125 -2.20 5.08 -14.67
CA PHE A 125 -1.60 4.83 -13.37
C PHE A 125 -2.64 4.32 -12.39
N TRP A 126 -2.21 3.40 -11.53
CA TRP A 126 -3.05 2.93 -10.45
C TRP A 126 -2.98 3.90 -9.28
N ARG A 127 -4.14 4.37 -8.80
CA ARG A 127 -4.22 5.27 -7.66
C ARG A 127 -5.39 4.87 -6.77
N LEU A 128 -5.10 4.52 -5.51
CA LEU A 128 -6.07 4.20 -4.46
C LEU A 128 -7.23 3.32 -4.96
N GLY A 129 -6.89 2.15 -5.54
CA GLY A 129 -7.86 1.18 -6.03
C GLY A 129 -8.40 1.40 -7.44
N ARG A 130 -7.91 2.40 -8.21
CA ARG A 130 -8.45 2.78 -9.52
C ARG A 130 -7.35 3.04 -10.55
N TRP A 131 -7.58 2.60 -11.78
CA TRP A 131 -6.78 3.03 -12.91
C TRP A 131 -7.20 4.43 -13.33
N THR A 132 -6.24 5.33 -13.40
CA THR A 132 -6.41 6.74 -13.78
C THR A 132 -5.70 7.01 -15.09
N ASP A 133 -6.41 7.49 -16.09
CA ASP A 133 -5.91 7.83 -17.42
C ASP A 133 -5.49 9.29 -17.44
N VAL A 134 -4.20 9.55 -17.64
CA VAL A 134 -3.59 10.89 -17.61
C VAL A 134 -3.22 11.29 -19.03
N VAL A 135 -3.84 12.34 -19.53
CA VAL A 135 -3.58 12.89 -20.87
C VAL A 135 -2.58 14.02 -20.78
N VAL A 136 -1.62 14.07 -21.70
CA VAL A 136 -0.62 15.14 -21.82
C VAL A 136 -0.45 15.57 -23.28
N ASP A 137 0.00 16.79 -23.51
CA ASP A 137 0.53 17.19 -24.81
C ASP A 137 2.01 16.78 -24.97
N ASP A 138 2.54 16.86 -26.17
CA ASP A 138 3.89 16.43 -26.52
C ASP A 138 4.98 17.51 -26.34
N ARG A 139 4.68 18.64 -25.71
CA ARG A 139 5.69 19.66 -25.39
C ARG A 139 6.54 19.21 -24.21
N LEU A 140 7.83 19.13 -24.39
CA LEU A 140 8.81 18.69 -23.39
C LEU A 140 9.77 19.84 -23.03
N PRO A 141 10.21 19.94 -21.77
CA PRO A 141 11.17 20.96 -21.36
C PRO A 141 12.57 20.63 -21.86
N VAL A 142 13.21 21.61 -22.43
CA VAL A 142 14.52 21.52 -23.11
C VAL A 142 15.43 22.59 -22.54
N SER A 143 16.66 22.20 -22.20
CA SER A 143 17.71 23.08 -21.76
C SER A 143 18.25 23.96 -22.90
N GLU A 144 19.08 24.92 -22.56
CA GLU A 144 19.65 25.87 -23.52
C GLU A 144 20.45 25.19 -24.63
N ASP A 145 21.16 24.09 -24.32
CA ASP A 145 21.90 23.25 -25.26
C ASP A 145 21.03 22.44 -26.23
N GLY A 146 19.71 22.51 -26.10
CA GLY A 146 18.75 21.78 -26.95
C GLY A 146 18.47 20.35 -26.52
N THR A 147 18.98 19.89 -25.35
CA THR A 147 18.71 18.56 -24.81
C THR A 147 17.48 18.53 -23.91
N LEU A 148 16.82 17.36 -23.78
CA LEU A 148 15.74 17.19 -22.82
C LEU A 148 16.25 17.35 -21.39
N LEU A 149 15.60 18.22 -20.63
CA LEU A 149 16.00 18.56 -19.25
C LEU A 149 15.87 17.37 -18.30
N PHE A 150 14.85 16.56 -18.45
CA PHE A 150 14.50 15.45 -17.56
C PHE A 150 14.75 14.10 -18.22
N CYS A 151 13.96 13.09 -17.90
CA CYS A 151 14.12 11.75 -18.42
C CYS A 151 14.14 11.73 -19.95
N ARG A 152 15.06 10.94 -20.52
CA ARG A 152 15.23 10.76 -21.96
C ARG A 152 15.57 9.34 -22.31
N SER A 153 15.32 8.94 -23.55
CA SER A 153 15.79 7.67 -24.08
C SER A 153 17.26 7.74 -24.51
N ALA A 154 18.01 6.66 -24.28
CA ALA A 154 19.30 6.45 -24.90
C ALA A 154 19.19 6.21 -26.42
N THR A 155 18.04 5.74 -26.86
CA THR A 155 17.73 5.49 -28.26
C THR A 155 17.35 6.79 -28.94
N PRO A 156 18.09 7.24 -29.97
CA PRO A 156 17.78 8.48 -30.68
C PRO A 156 16.36 8.48 -31.23
N ARG A 157 15.71 9.66 -31.21
CA ARG A 157 14.36 9.91 -31.74
C ARG A 157 13.21 9.25 -30.95
N GLU A 158 13.48 8.61 -29.82
CA GLU A 158 12.50 7.93 -29.00
C GLU A 158 12.07 8.78 -27.79
N PHE A 159 10.74 8.86 -27.50
CA PHE A 159 10.19 9.82 -26.52
C PHE A 159 9.24 9.22 -25.49
N TRP A 160 8.99 7.91 -25.48
CA TRP A 160 8.04 7.32 -24.53
C TRP A 160 8.41 7.58 -23.07
N SER A 161 9.69 7.51 -22.73
CA SER A 161 10.19 7.68 -21.35
C SER A 161 9.97 9.13 -20.86
N ALA A 162 10.27 10.12 -21.70
CA ALA A 162 10.04 11.54 -21.39
C ALA A 162 8.54 11.88 -21.27
N LEU A 163 7.70 11.29 -22.12
CA LEU A 163 6.25 11.50 -22.09
C LEU A 163 5.59 10.81 -20.91
N LEU A 164 6.05 9.61 -20.52
CA LEU A 164 5.60 8.90 -19.32
C LEU A 164 5.93 9.70 -18.06
N GLU A 165 7.18 10.21 -17.96
CA GLU A 165 7.59 11.06 -16.86
C GLU A 165 6.74 12.34 -16.78
N LYS A 166 6.47 13.00 -17.91
CA LYS A 166 5.57 14.14 -17.97
C LYS A 166 4.18 13.83 -17.44
N ALA A 167 3.60 12.71 -17.86
CA ALA A 167 2.28 12.30 -17.39
C ALA A 167 2.29 12.01 -15.87
N TYR A 168 3.37 11.43 -15.38
CA TYR A 168 3.54 11.16 -13.96
C TYR A 168 3.77 12.46 -13.16
N ALA A 169 4.52 13.42 -13.71
CA ALA A 169 4.66 14.76 -13.14
C ALA A 169 3.31 15.49 -13.05
N LYS A 170 2.51 15.44 -14.11
CA LYS A 170 1.14 15.99 -14.10
C LYS A 170 0.27 15.35 -13.03
N LEU A 171 0.31 14.02 -12.88
CA LEU A 171 -0.45 13.28 -11.88
C LEU A 171 -0.08 13.72 -10.45
N ASN A 172 1.18 14.10 -10.22
CA ASN A 172 1.73 14.53 -8.94
C ASN A 172 1.82 16.06 -8.76
N GLY A 173 1.38 16.82 -9.77
CA GLY A 173 1.27 18.29 -9.73
C GLY A 173 2.34 19.03 -10.53
N CYS A 174 3.61 18.62 -10.52
CA CYS A 174 4.71 19.17 -11.31
C CYS A 174 5.90 18.21 -11.33
N TYR A 175 6.94 18.50 -12.10
CA TYR A 175 8.16 17.69 -12.14
C TYR A 175 8.90 17.69 -10.81
N GLU A 176 9.10 18.81 -10.14
CA GLU A 176 9.78 18.90 -8.85
C GLU A 176 9.08 18.09 -7.74
N ALA A 177 7.76 17.87 -7.83
CA ALA A 177 7.05 17.01 -6.90
C ALA A 177 7.50 15.54 -6.96
N LEU A 178 8.22 15.13 -8.02
CA LEU A 178 8.81 13.80 -8.15
C LEU A 178 10.17 13.67 -7.48
N GLU A 179 10.78 14.75 -6.99
CA GLU A 179 12.05 14.68 -6.27
C GLU A 179 11.90 13.95 -4.95
N GLY A 180 12.79 13.00 -4.74
CA GLY A 180 12.72 12.09 -3.60
C GLY A 180 11.48 11.21 -3.60
N GLY A 181 11.62 9.94 -3.29
CA GLY A 181 10.49 9.03 -3.24
C GLY A 181 10.89 7.58 -3.03
N ASN A 182 9.89 6.72 -3.01
CA ASN A 182 10.06 5.31 -2.78
C ASN A 182 9.68 4.52 -4.04
N THR A 183 10.53 3.58 -4.45
CA THR A 183 10.27 2.71 -5.61
C THR A 183 8.96 1.92 -5.46
N ALA A 184 8.57 1.55 -4.23
CA ALA A 184 7.32 0.86 -3.95
C ALA A 184 6.10 1.64 -4.45
N GLU A 185 6.12 2.98 -4.34
CA GLU A 185 5.02 3.84 -4.78
C GLU A 185 4.87 3.80 -6.31
N ALA A 186 5.98 3.98 -7.05
CA ALA A 186 5.95 3.92 -8.50
C ALA A 186 5.57 2.51 -9.02
N LEU A 187 6.12 1.46 -8.41
CA LEU A 187 5.78 0.08 -8.76
C LEU A 187 4.29 -0.22 -8.59
N ILE A 188 3.67 0.26 -7.51
CA ILE A 188 2.22 0.14 -7.29
C ILE A 188 1.46 0.93 -8.35
N ASP A 189 1.88 2.16 -8.65
CA ASP A 189 1.22 3.02 -9.63
C ASP A 189 1.23 2.43 -11.04
N PHE A 190 2.29 1.73 -11.41
CA PHE A 190 2.42 1.09 -12.71
C PHE A 190 1.69 -0.25 -12.81
N THR A 191 1.44 -0.93 -11.70
CA THR A 191 0.98 -2.32 -11.73
C THR A 191 -0.36 -2.57 -11.05
N GLY A 192 -0.72 -1.76 -10.05
CA GLY A 192 -1.78 -2.08 -9.09
C GLY A 192 -1.41 -3.26 -8.17
N GLY A 193 -0.14 -3.64 -8.14
CA GLY A 193 0.37 -4.72 -7.30
C GLY A 193 0.43 -4.39 -5.81
N VAL A 194 1.10 -5.24 -5.06
CA VAL A 194 1.44 -5.02 -3.65
C VAL A 194 2.94 -5.03 -3.51
N SER A 195 3.50 -3.97 -2.96
CA SER A 195 4.94 -3.86 -2.70
C SER A 195 5.24 -4.30 -1.28
N GLU A 196 6.16 -5.24 -1.16
CA GLU A 196 6.70 -5.77 0.08
C GLU A 196 8.15 -5.27 0.21
N PRO A 197 8.44 -4.31 1.10
CA PRO A 197 9.81 -3.89 1.38
C PRO A 197 10.51 -4.95 2.24
N LEU A 198 11.78 -5.24 1.90
CA LEU A 198 12.63 -6.15 2.63
C LEU A 198 13.90 -5.37 3.01
N SER A 199 14.13 -5.18 4.30
CA SER A 199 15.41 -4.70 4.80
C SER A 199 16.39 -5.86 4.91
N LEU A 200 17.58 -5.71 4.36
CA LEU A 200 18.57 -6.76 4.32
C LEU A 200 19.52 -6.62 5.52
N ASP A 201 19.56 -7.65 6.35
CA ASP A 201 20.62 -7.81 7.34
C ASP A 201 21.89 -8.30 6.62
N ARG A 202 22.77 -7.36 6.26
CA ARG A 202 23.99 -7.63 5.50
C ARG A 202 24.94 -8.55 6.26
N GLU A 203 25.03 -8.40 7.56
CA GLU A 203 25.91 -9.20 8.40
C GLU A 203 25.42 -10.65 8.42
N ALA A 204 24.16 -10.87 8.78
CA ALA A 204 23.57 -12.20 8.79
C ALA A 204 23.60 -12.87 7.39
N LEU A 205 23.33 -12.13 6.31
CA LEU A 205 23.37 -12.66 4.94
C LEU A 205 24.79 -12.98 4.46
N THR A 206 25.81 -12.27 4.97
CA THR A 206 27.21 -12.56 4.66
C THR A 206 27.70 -13.80 5.39
N LEU A 207 27.34 -13.95 6.67
CA LEU A 207 27.78 -15.05 7.54
C LEU A 207 26.99 -16.35 7.30
N HIS A 208 25.67 -16.26 7.01
CA HIS A 208 24.78 -17.41 6.94
C HIS A 208 24.37 -17.78 5.51
N LEU A 209 25.05 -18.75 4.91
CA LEU A 209 24.79 -19.25 3.56
C LEU A 209 23.31 -19.68 3.36
N ASN A 210 22.67 -20.28 4.37
CA ASN A 210 21.27 -20.74 4.25
C ASN A 210 20.29 -19.58 4.15
N GLN A 211 20.49 -18.49 4.88
CA GLN A 211 19.65 -17.29 4.79
C GLN A 211 19.84 -16.63 3.42
N ARG A 212 21.09 -16.51 2.92
CA ARG A 212 21.40 -16.01 1.58
C ARG A 212 20.72 -16.85 0.49
N LYS A 213 20.76 -18.18 0.60
CA LYS A 213 20.07 -19.09 -0.33
C LYS A 213 18.54 -18.93 -0.29
N ALA A 214 17.96 -18.78 0.90
CA ALA A 214 16.51 -18.56 1.08
C ALA A 214 16.06 -17.24 0.45
N LEU A 215 16.81 -16.15 0.68
CA LEU A 215 16.55 -14.85 0.05
C LEU A 215 16.61 -14.95 -1.48
N PHE A 216 17.69 -15.57 -2.02
CA PHE A 216 17.81 -15.78 -3.47
C PHE A 216 16.62 -16.54 -4.04
N GLN A 217 16.19 -17.64 -3.40
CA GLN A 217 15.02 -18.42 -3.83
C GLN A 217 13.73 -17.59 -3.82
N THR A 218 13.57 -16.76 -2.80
CA THR A 218 12.42 -15.84 -2.67
C THR A 218 12.38 -14.84 -3.82
N LEU A 219 13.51 -14.17 -4.12
CA LEU A 219 13.61 -13.22 -5.23
C LEU A 219 13.47 -13.92 -6.60
N ALA A 220 14.10 -15.06 -6.78
CA ALA A 220 14.00 -15.84 -8.04
C ALA A 220 12.57 -16.33 -8.29
N LYS A 221 11.86 -16.80 -7.23
CA LYS A 221 10.46 -17.20 -7.31
C LYS A 221 9.55 -16.00 -7.60
N ALA A 222 9.81 -14.86 -6.98
CA ALA A 222 9.06 -13.63 -7.23
C ALA A 222 9.25 -13.14 -8.67
N HIS A 223 10.50 -13.03 -9.14
CA HIS A 223 10.83 -12.66 -10.51
C HIS A 223 10.22 -13.63 -11.54
N GLY A 224 10.31 -14.95 -11.30
CA GLY A 224 9.68 -15.97 -12.17
C GLY A 224 8.14 -15.86 -12.22
N ARG A 225 7.52 -15.20 -11.25
CA ARG A 225 6.09 -14.85 -11.22
C ARG A 225 5.82 -13.42 -11.70
N ARG A 226 6.76 -12.82 -12.43
CA ARG A 226 6.67 -11.46 -12.99
C ARG A 226 6.54 -10.34 -11.95
N ALA A 227 6.97 -10.57 -10.70
CA ALA A 227 7.09 -9.49 -9.74
C ALA A 227 8.17 -8.50 -10.22
N LEU A 228 7.90 -7.22 -10.09
CA LEU A 228 8.89 -6.17 -10.33
C LEU A 228 9.71 -5.98 -9.05
N ILE A 229 11.03 -5.90 -9.20
CA ILE A 229 11.94 -5.87 -8.05
C ILE A 229 12.91 -4.70 -8.21
N THR A 230 13.05 -3.91 -7.16
CA THR A 230 14.06 -2.83 -7.07
C THR A 230 14.89 -2.99 -5.82
N CYS A 231 16.08 -2.40 -5.80
CA CYS A 231 16.96 -2.41 -4.64
C CYS A 231 17.68 -1.07 -4.48
N SER A 232 18.20 -0.82 -3.28
CA SER A 232 18.95 0.41 -2.97
C SER A 232 19.99 0.16 -1.86
N ILE A 233 20.95 1.07 -1.78
CA ILE A 233 21.95 1.13 -0.72
C ILE A 233 21.63 2.36 0.13
N ARG A 234 21.26 2.15 1.39
CA ARG A 234 20.99 3.26 2.31
C ARG A 234 22.29 3.94 2.71
N PRO A 235 22.37 5.29 2.66
CA PRO A 235 23.50 6.01 3.22
C PRO A 235 23.61 5.75 4.72
N ALA A 236 24.81 5.58 5.25
CA ALA A 236 25.04 5.54 6.68
C ALA A 236 24.88 6.94 7.29
N GLU A 237 24.80 7.00 8.61
CA GLU A 237 24.67 8.29 9.31
C GLU A 237 25.91 9.17 9.05
N GLY A 238 25.69 10.38 8.52
CA GLY A 238 26.76 11.31 8.12
C GLY A 238 27.25 11.17 6.69
N GLU A 239 26.83 10.14 5.93
CA GLU A 239 27.19 10.01 4.52
C GLU A 239 26.25 10.82 3.62
N THR A 240 26.78 11.33 2.51
CA THR A 240 25.99 12.08 1.53
C THR A 240 25.17 11.15 0.63
N VAL A 241 23.92 11.53 0.35
CA VAL A 241 23.08 10.88 -0.67
C VAL A 241 23.75 11.06 -2.04
N GLU A 242 23.67 10.02 -2.90
CA GLU A 242 24.30 9.95 -4.23
C GLU A 242 25.83 9.91 -4.23
N SER A 243 26.46 9.56 -3.09
CA SER A 243 27.89 9.27 -3.06
C SER A 243 28.21 7.94 -3.75
N VAL A 244 29.27 7.94 -4.56
CA VAL A 244 29.73 6.75 -5.30
C VAL A 244 30.71 5.96 -4.44
N LEU A 245 30.50 4.66 -4.31
CA LEU A 245 31.41 3.72 -3.69
C LEU A 245 32.60 3.40 -4.61
N ASP A 246 33.71 2.96 -4.05
CA ASP A 246 34.90 2.54 -4.82
C ASP A 246 34.59 1.44 -5.85
N CYS A 247 33.59 0.64 -5.60
CA CYS A 247 33.09 -0.39 -6.52
C CYS A 247 32.12 0.14 -7.59
N GLY A 248 31.90 1.45 -7.70
CA GLY A 248 31.04 2.09 -8.69
C GLY A 248 29.54 2.15 -8.32
N LEU A 249 29.12 1.52 -7.22
CA LEU A 249 27.73 1.60 -6.75
C LEU A 249 27.45 2.93 -6.05
N VAL A 250 26.19 3.37 -6.06
CA VAL A 250 25.77 4.68 -5.55
C VAL A 250 24.85 4.52 -4.34
N ARG A 251 25.16 5.24 -3.25
CA ARG A 251 24.34 5.30 -2.03
C ARG A 251 23.12 6.21 -2.23
N GLY A 252 22.00 5.88 -1.58
CA GLY A 252 20.77 6.67 -1.71
C GLY A 252 20.13 6.59 -3.08
N HIS A 253 20.60 5.67 -3.93
CA HIS A 253 20.17 5.51 -5.31
C HIS A 253 19.41 4.21 -5.51
N ALA A 254 18.39 4.23 -6.37
CA ALA A 254 17.54 3.08 -6.65
C ALA A 254 17.98 2.36 -7.93
N TYR A 255 18.02 1.03 -7.90
CA TYR A 255 18.32 0.17 -9.04
C TYR A 255 17.14 -0.73 -9.36
N GLY A 256 16.88 -0.97 -10.65
CA GLY A 256 15.90 -1.99 -11.08
C GLY A 256 16.57 -3.37 -11.22
N ILE A 257 16.01 -4.41 -10.61
CA ILE A 257 16.45 -5.79 -10.81
C ILE A 257 15.73 -6.36 -12.03
N THR A 258 16.48 -6.58 -13.11
CA THR A 258 15.95 -7.02 -14.40
C THR A 258 16.09 -8.53 -14.64
N ALA A 259 16.92 -9.24 -13.83
CA ALA A 259 16.96 -10.70 -13.83
C ALA A 259 17.49 -11.26 -12.50
N VAL A 260 16.98 -12.45 -12.11
CA VAL A 260 17.48 -13.26 -10.98
C VAL A 260 17.64 -14.69 -11.50
N ARG A 261 18.87 -15.17 -11.64
CA ARG A 261 19.16 -16.46 -12.31
C ARG A 261 20.27 -17.24 -11.65
N LYS A 262 20.22 -18.56 -11.82
CA LYS A 262 21.36 -19.48 -11.59
C LYS A 262 22.08 -19.71 -12.90
N VAL A 263 23.35 -19.36 -12.95
CA VAL A 263 24.22 -19.45 -14.13
C VAL A 263 25.16 -20.65 -13.99
N ARG A 264 25.32 -21.44 -15.01
CA ARG A 264 26.27 -22.58 -15.06
C ARG A 264 27.67 -22.09 -15.41
N LEU A 265 28.65 -22.60 -14.67
CA LEU A 265 30.06 -22.43 -15.01
C LEU A 265 30.58 -23.65 -15.70
N GLY A 266 31.45 -23.45 -16.70
CA GLY A 266 32.11 -24.50 -17.46
C GLY A 266 31.38 -24.90 -18.74
N GLU A 267 32.12 -25.48 -19.66
CA GLU A 267 31.56 -26.11 -20.85
C GLU A 267 30.99 -27.49 -20.52
N TRP A 268 30.01 -27.95 -21.33
CA TRP A 268 29.42 -29.26 -21.18
C TRP A 268 30.48 -30.35 -21.32
N SER A 269 30.90 -30.98 -20.22
CA SER A 269 31.61 -32.24 -20.27
C SER A 269 30.61 -33.35 -20.56
N LEU A 270 30.82 -34.12 -21.62
CA LEU A 270 30.05 -35.31 -21.99
C LEU A 270 30.02 -36.40 -20.89
N LEU A 271 30.82 -36.23 -19.83
CA LEU A 271 31.00 -37.19 -18.74
C LEU A 271 30.17 -36.83 -17.46
N GLY A 272 29.09 -36.06 -17.57
CA GLY A 272 28.09 -35.93 -16.48
C GLY A 272 28.53 -35.18 -15.23
N GLY A 273 29.54 -34.31 -15.31
CA GLY A 273 29.98 -33.45 -14.19
C GLY A 273 28.93 -32.42 -13.84
N CYS A 274 28.47 -32.38 -12.57
CA CYS A 274 27.57 -31.37 -12.07
C CYS A 274 28.30 -30.00 -12.02
N GLY A 275 28.14 -29.21 -13.08
CA GLY A 275 28.76 -27.86 -13.16
C GLY A 275 28.32 -26.99 -12.02
N VAL A 276 29.25 -26.26 -11.46
CA VAL A 276 28.99 -25.25 -10.39
C VAL A 276 27.96 -24.24 -10.89
N ARG A 277 26.93 -23.97 -10.11
CA ARG A 277 25.92 -22.96 -10.43
C ARG A 277 26.09 -21.76 -9.53
N LEU A 278 26.26 -20.58 -10.11
CA LEU A 278 26.28 -19.31 -9.42
C LEU A 278 24.89 -18.68 -9.36
N CYS A 279 24.57 -18.11 -8.22
CA CYS A 279 23.40 -17.26 -8.05
C CYS A 279 23.76 -15.84 -8.48
N MET A 280 23.07 -15.29 -9.47
CA MET A 280 23.38 -13.98 -10.04
C MET A 280 22.13 -13.11 -10.19
N VAL A 281 22.31 -11.81 -10.06
CA VAL A 281 21.32 -10.77 -10.32
C VAL A 281 21.80 -9.83 -11.40
N ARG A 282 20.89 -9.37 -12.26
CA ARG A 282 21.12 -8.32 -13.24
C ARG A 282 20.38 -7.07 -12.80
N MET A 283 21.07 -5.95 -12.81
CA MET A 283 20.54 -4.68 -12.35
C MET A 283 20.70 -3.59 -13.39
N ARG A 284 19.81 -2.61 -13.36
CA ARG A 284 19.84 -1.40 -14.17
C ARG A 284 20.01 -0.17 -13.30
N ASN A 285 21.05 0.63 -13.59
CA ASN A 285 21.26 1.94 -13.02
C ASN A 285 20.47 2.99 -13.81
N PRO A 286 19.56 3.76 -13.19
CA PRO A 286 18.81 4.83 -13.84
C PRO A 286 19.65 5.94 -14.50
N TRP A 287 20.86 6.14 -14.05
CA TRP A 287 21.77 7.11 -14.68
C TRP A 287 22.26 6.67 -16.06
N GLY A 288 22.19 5.37 -16.36
CA GLY A 288 22.75 4.80 -17.58
C GLY A 288 24.28 4.81 -17.62
N THR A 289 24.92 5.17 -16.53
CA THR A 289 26.38 5.27 -16.33
C THR A 289 26.72 4.82 -14.91
N ALA A 290 27.99 4.76 -14.54
CA ALA A 290 28.47 4.35 -13.22
C ALA A 290 28.00 2.95 -12.84
N ASP A 291 28.75 1.96 -13.31
CA ASP A 291 28.41 0.56 -13.15
C ASP A 291 29.30 -0.12 -12.11
N TRP A 292 28.87 -1.27 -11.68
CA TRP A 292 29.65 -2.21 -10.88
C TRP A 292 31.01 -2.51 -11.51
N THR A 293 32.10 -2.32 -10.76
CA THR A 293 33.49 -2.56 -11.20
C THR A 293 34.08 -3.86 -10.66
N GLY A 294 33.35 -4.56 -9.78
CA GLY A 294 33.81 -5.81 -9.17
C GLY A 294 33.66 -7.04 -10.07
N PRO A 295 33.73 -8.26 -9.49
CA PRO A 295 33.56 -9.51 -10.23
C PRO A 295 32.26 -9.55 -11.05
N TRP A 296 32.31 -10.10 -12.25
CA TRP A 296 31.17 -10.18 -13.19
C TRP A 296 30.72 -8.82 -13.75
N SER A 297 31.48 -7.77 -13.54
CA SER A 297 31.28 -6.48 -14.22
C SER A 297 31.42 -6.63 -15.73
N GLN A 298 31.05 -5.59 -16.46
CA GLN A 298 31.23 -5.54 -17.91
C GLN A 298 32.73 -5.65 -18.26
N GLY A 299 33.11 -6.57 -19.15
CA GLY A 299 34.50 -6.83 -19.52
C GLY A 299 35.31 -7.69 -18.53
N SER A 300 34.68 -8.13 -17.41
CA SER A 300 35.36 -8.99 -16.43
C SER A 300 35.79 -10.33 -17.02
N GLN A 301 37.01 -10.76 -16.70
CA GLN A 301 37.54 -12.07 -17.10
C GLN A 301 36.71 -13.25 -16.57
N HIS A 302 35.92 -13.05 -15.50
CA HIS A 302 35.03 -14.08 -14.96
C HIS A 302 34.04 -14.62 -15.99
N TRP A 303 33.66 -13.83 -17.00
CA TRP A 303 32.76 -14.24 -18.08
C TRP A 303 33.34 -15.36 -18.97
N GLN A 304 34.67 -15.53 -19.00
CA GLN A 304 35.30 -16.64 -19.73
C GLN A 304 34.91 -18.02 -19.17
N ARG A 305 34.51 -18.06 -17.88
CA ARG A 305 34.05 -19.27 -17.19
C ARG A 305 32.63 -19.69 -17.57
N VAL A 306 31.89 -18.87 -18.31
CA VAL A 306 30.52 -19.12 -18.74
C VAL A 306 30.53 -19.50 -20.22
N GLY A 307 30.01 -20.66 -20.56
CA GLY A 307 29.94 -21.13 -21.95
C GLY A 307 29.11 -20.20 -22.84
N ARG A 308 29.45 -20.17 -24.15
CA ARG A 308 28.81 -19.29 -25.15
C ARG A 308 27.29 -19.39 -25.15
N GLY A 309 26.71 -20.57 -25.14
CA GLY A 309 25.27 -20.78 -25.16
C GLY A 309 24.56 -20.29 -23.89
N GLU A 310 25.24 -20.31 -22.74
CA GLU A 310 24.69 -19.75 -21.51
C GLU A 310 24.75 -18.22 -21.52
N ARG A 311 25.84 -17.62 -22.06
CA ARG A 311 25.94 -16.16 -22.25
C ARG A 311 24.85 -15.62 -23.17
N GLU A 312 24.54 -16.34 -24.27
CA GLU A 312 23.46 -15.99 -25.19
C GLU A 312 22.08 -16.06 -24.50
N LYS A 313 21.81 -17.11 -23.70
CA LYS A 313 20.58 -17.22 -22.89
C LYS A 313 20.43 -16.14 -21.83
N MET A 314 21.53 -15.62 -21.31
CA MET A 314 21.55 -14.52 -20.37
C MET A 314 21.29 -13.17 -21.02
N GLY A 315 21.36 -13.08 -22.35
CA GLY A 315 21.32 -11.83 -23.07
C GLY A 315 22.49 -10.93 -22.69
N LEU A 316 23.69 -11.53 -22.50
CA LEU A 316 24.88 -10.79 -22.15
C LEU A 316 25.34 -9.97 -23.34
N ILE A 317 25.06 -8.67 -23.31
CA ILE A 317 25.48 -7.71 -24.33
C ILE A 317 26.62 -6.90 -23.75
N VAL A 318 27.78 -7.00 -24.35
CA VAL A 318 29.07 -6.43 -23.90
C VAL A 318 29.10 -4.88 -23.97
N ARG A 319 28.03 -4.22 -24.43
CA ARG A 319 28.00 -2.75 -24.67
C ARG A 319 26.81 -2.03 -24.02
N ASP A 320 26.19 -2.62 -23.00
CA ASP A 320 25.03 -2.03 -22.37
C ASP A 320 25.46 -1.16 -21.20
N VAL A 321 25.57 0.11 -21.43
CA VAL A 321 25.93 1.09 -20.40
C VAL A 321 24.78 1.22 -19.40
N GLY A 322 25.08 0.99 -18.10
CA GLY A 322 24.12 1.10 -16.99
C GLY A 322 23.37 -0.19 -16.66
N GLU A 323 23.56 -1.32 -17.40
CA GLU A 323 23.08 -2.63 -17.01
C GLU A 323 24.24 -3.56 -16.70
N PHE A 324 24.26 -4.17 -15.54
CA PHE A 324 25.37 -5.02 -15.09
C PHE A 324 24.87 -6.26 -14.34
N TRP A 325 25.71 -7.29 -14.35
CA TRP A 325 25.53 -8.50 -13.57
C TRP A 325 26.41 -8.49 -12.32
N MET A 326 25.88 -9.07 -11.26
CA MET A 326 26.58 -9.20 -9.99
C MET A 326 26.30 -10.57 -9.39
N GLU A 327 27.27 -11.16 -8.72
CA GLU A 327 27.05 -12.35 -7.90
C GLU A 327 26.16 -12.01 -6.69
N PHE A 328 25.27 -12.93 -6.32
CA PHE A 328 24.29 -12.69 -5.26
C PHE A 328 24.95 -12.50 -3.87
N GLU A 329 26.16 -13.00 -3.71
CA GLU A 329 26.96 -12.75 -2.50
C GLU A 329 27.38 -11.29 -2.39
N ASP A 330 27.90 -10.73 -3.46
CA ASP A 330 28.25 -9.30 -3.51
C ASP A 330 27.00 -8.43 -3.37
N PHE A 331 25.88 -8.83 -3.99
CA PHE A 331 24.60 -8.16 -3.80
C PHE A 331 24.22 -8.08 -2.31
N CYS A 332 24.30 -9.17 -1.57
CA CYS A 332 23.98 -9.20 -0.14
C CYS A 332 24.99 -8.38 0.71
N ARG A 333 26.23 -8.20 0.23
CA ARG A 333 27.26 -7.39 0.90
C ARG A 333 26.99 -5.89 0.81
N TYR A 334 26.52 -5.42 -0.33
CA TYR A 334 26.41 -3.98 -0.60
C TYR A 334 25.00 -3.43 -0.40
N PHE A 335 23.96 -4.12 -0.85
CA PHE A 335 22.59 -3.63 -0.82
C PHE A 335 21.96 -3.78 0.57
N THR A 336 21.15 -2.78 0.94
CA THR A 336 20.48 -2.72 2.25
C THR A 336 18.98 -2.94 2.15
N ASP A 337 18.37 -2.58 1.02
CA ASP A 337 16.94 -2.60 0.86
C ASP A 337 16.55 -3.21 -0.49
N VAL A 338 15.49 -4.01 -0.46
CA VAL A 338 14.86 -4.59 -1.65
C VAL A 338 13.36 -4.35 -1.56
N VAL A 339 12.74 -3.96 -2.65
CA VAL A 339 11.29 -3.87 -2.79
C VAL A 339 10.81 -4.88 -3.81
N VAL A 340 9.91 -5.77 -3.40
CA VAL A 340 9.29 -6.78 -4.26
C VAL A 340 7.84 -6.41 -4.52
N CYS A 341 7.51 -5.92 -5.71
CA CYS A 341 6.13 -5.64 -6.09
C CYS A 341 5.51 -6.87 -6.76
N ARG A 342 4.61 -7.52 -6.04
CA ARG A 342 3.91 -8.71 -6.52
C ARG A 342 2.66 -8.32 -7.28
N LEU A 343 2.46 -8.98 -8.42
CA LEU A 343 1.27 -8.81 -9.23
C LEU A 343 0.17 -9.73 -8.69
N VAL A 344 -1.03 -9.20 -8.60
CA VAL A 344 -2.22 -10.00 -8.32
C VAL A 344 -2.85 -10.39 -9.65
N GLU A 345 -2.40 -11.50 -10.22
CA GLU A 345 -2.94 -12.01 -11.49
C GLU A 345 -4.28 -12.71 -11.25
N ARG A 346 -5.31 -12.28 -11.97
CA ARG A 346 -6.58 -12.99 -12.11
C ARG A 346 -6.52 -13.83 -13.38
N SER A 347 -6.05 -15.06 -13.31
CA SER A 347 -6.11 -16.00 -14.43
C SER A 347 -7.31 -16.93 -14.26
N LEU A 348 -8.13 -17.04 -15.31
CA LEU A 348 -9.23 -18.00 -15.38
C LEU A 348 -8.73 -19.45 -15.57
N LEU A 349 -7.48 -19.63 -16.03
CA LEU A 349 -6.93 -20.93 -16.37
C LEU A 349 -6.30 -21.69 -15.19
N TRP A 350 -5.95 -21.01 -14.09
CA TRP A 350 -5.28 -21.60 -12.93
C TRP A 350 -5.92 -21.16 -11.60
N PRO A 351 -7.14 -21.62 -11.28
CA PRO A 351 -7.89 -21.13 -10.11
C PRO A 351 -7.28 -21.48 -8.74
N ARG A 352 -6.39 -22.50 -8.68
CA ARG A 352 -5.83 -22.99 -7.39
C ARG A 352 -4.59 -22.26 -6.89
N THR A 353 -3.99 -21.39 -7.70
CA THR A 353 -2.74 -20.67 -7.34
C THR A 353 -2.96 -19.18 -7.12
N HIS A 354 -4.20 -18.70 -7.15
CA HIS A 354 -4.50 -17.27 -7.17
C HIS A 354 -5.04 -16.80 -5.84
N TRP A 355 -4.42 -15.75 -5.36
CA TRP A 355 -4.93 -14.97 -4.25
C TRP A 355 -6.20 -14.23 -4.67
N ARG A 356 -7.21 -14.32 -3.83
CA ARG A 356 -8.45 -13.56 -4.00
C ARG A 356 -8.29 -12.23 -3.29
N GLU A 357 -8.65 -11.16 -3.97
CA GLU A 357 -8.55 -9.81 -3.44
C GLU A 357 -9.91 -9.29 -3.00
N VAL A 358 -9.96 -8.74 -1.80
CA VAL A 358 -11.06 -7.93 -1.29
C VAL A 358 -10.54 -6.52 -1.04
N ARG A 359 -11.31 -5.50 -1.47
CA ARG A 359 -10.96 -4.09 -1.33
C ARG A 359 -12.03 -3.37 -0.50
N CYS A 360 -11.59 -2.57 0.46
CA CYS A 360 -12.48 -1.71 1.24
C CYS A 360 -11.87 -0.30 1.37
N PRO A 361 -12.52 0.74 0.81
CA PRO A 361 -12.10 2.12 1.05
C PRO A 361 -12.56 2.57 2.44
N GLY A 362 -11.79 3.48 3.03
CA GLY A 362 -12.13 4.11 4.31
C GLY A 362 -11.52 5.48 4.44
N GLU A 363 -11.76 6.10 5.58
CA GLU A 363 -11.29 7.45 5.88
C GLU A 363 -11.00 7.58 7.37
N TRP A 364 -9.86 8.19 7.72
CA TRP A 364 -9.60 8.74 9.03
C TRP A 364 -10.18 10.15 9.05
N ALA A 365 -11.14 10.40 9.92
CA ALA A 365 -11.85 11.67 9.96
C ALA A 365 -12.13 12.08 11.40
N PRO A 366 -12.14 13.39 11.71
CA PRO A 366 -12.57 13.88 13.00
C PRO A 366 -14.07 13.65 13.19
N ALA A 367 -14.56 13.84 14.41
CA ALA A 367 -15.98 13.82 14.68
C ALA A 367 -16.74 14.85 13.82
N PRO A 368 -18.00 14.60 13.42
CA PRO A 368 -18.73 15.44 12.48
C PRO A 368 -18.94 16.90 12.92
N ASN A 369 -18.79 17.22 14.18
CA ASN A 369 -19.08 18.53 14.77
C ASN A 369 -17.87 19.27 15.36
N THR A 370 -16.65 18.92 14.98
CA THR A 370 -15.44 19.63 15.46
C THR A 370 -15.32 21.00 14.78
N PRO A 371 -15.36 22.13 15.53
CA PRO A 371 -15.17 23.47 14.95
C PRO A 371 -13.78 23.57 14.33
N GLY A 372 -13.68 23.88 13.04
CA GLY A 372 -12.41 24.07 12.33
C GLY A 372 -12.25 23.25 11.06
N THR A 373 -13.11 22.29 10.79
CA THR A 373 -13.06 21.53 9.54
C THR A 373 -13.94 22.19 8.48
N THR A 374 -13.36 23.07 7.69
CA THR A 374 -14.02 23.61 6.49
C THR A 374 -14.28 22.46 5.54
N LEU A 375 -15.53 22.13 5.35
CA LEU A 375 -16.06 21.13 4.42
C LEU A 375 -15.59 21.39 2.99
N LEU A 376 -14.51 20.75 2.57
CA LEU A 376 -14.23 20.48 1.18
C LEU A 376 -14.51 19.02 0.91
N SER A 377 -15.78 18.66 0.78
CA SER A 377 -16.19 17.58 -0.13
C SER A 377 -17.58 17.02 0.18
N ARG A 378 -18.58 17.58 -0.39
CA ARG A 378 -19.71 16.82 -0.91
C ARG A 378 -20.00 17.35 -2.30
N ARG A 379 -19.27 16.87 -3.29
CA ARG A 379 -19.82 16.83 -4.65
C ARG A 379 -20.36 15.45 -4.90
N GLN A 380 -21.67 15.37 -4.72
CA GLN A 380 -22.54 14.28 -5.12
C GLN A 380 -22.32 13.95 -6.61
N ALA A 381 -22.33 12.67 -6.91
CA ALA A 381 -22.56 12.18 -8.27
C ALA A 381 -23.93 12.67 -8.75
N PRO A 382 -24.05 13.16 -10.02
CA PRO A 382 -25.34 13.58 -10.53
C PRO A 382 -26.20 12.36 -10.80
N ASN A 383 -27.35 12.30 -10.13
CA ASN A 383 -28.48 11.47 -10.51
C ASN A 383 -29.06 12.02 -11.84
N LEU A 384 -29.04 11.19 -12.87
CA LEU A 384 -29.80 11.39 -14.10
C LEU A 384 -31.25 11.04 -13.84
N GLY A 385 -32.08 12.04 -13.66
CA GLY A 385 -33.54 11.98 -13.75
C GLY A 385 -34.03 12.92 -14.82
N LYS A 386 -34.64 12.34 -15.85
CA LYS A 386 -35.33 13.02 -16.96
C LYS A 386 -36.49 13.87 -16.42
N ASN A 387 -36.64 15.13 -16.89
CA ASN A 387 -37.94 15.55 -17.47
C ASN A 387 -37.81 16.92 -18.16
N ALA A 388 -38.46 16.99 -19.28
CA ALA A 388 -38.55 18.12 -20.20
C ALA A 388 -39.61 19.15 -19.74
N ALA A 389 -39.36 20.43 -20.00
CA ALA A 389 -40.34 21.40 -20.53
C ALA A 389 -39.70 22.72 -20.95
N LYS A 390 -40.05 23.20 -22.10
CA LYS A 390 -39.73 24.48 -22.76
C LYS A 390 -40.80 25.52 -22.43
N PRO A 391 -40.80 26.74 -23.06
CA PRO A 391 -40.00 27.95 -22.83
C PRO A 391 -40.89 29.23 -22.69
N GLY A 392 -40.27 30.37 -22.42
CA GLY A 392 -40.85 31.72 -22.52
C GLY A 392 -39.93 32.70 -21.81
N GLY A 393 -39.43 33.72 -22.31
CA GLY A 393 -39.72 34.74 -23.27
C GLY A 393 -39.47 36.12 -22.64
N LEU A 394 -38.69 36.94 -23.35
CA LEU A 394 -38.67 38.43 -23.35
C LEU A 394 -37.69 39.22 -22.43
N ASN A 395 -36.81 39.84 -23.12
CA ASN A 395 -35.99 41.06 -23.00
C ASN A 395 -36.75 42.33 -22.49
N PRO A 396 -36.15 43.56 -22.47
CA PRO A 396 -34.76 44.06 -22.26
C PRO A 396 -34.69 45.40 -21.45
N THR A 397 -33.47 46.05 -21.54
CA THR A 397 -33.13 47.50 -21.30
C THR A 397 -32.81 47.87 -19.85
N GLN A 398 -31.73 48.61 -19.57
CA GLN A 398 -31.11 49.88 -19.96
C GLN A 398 -29.75 50.01 -19.23
N ARG A 399 -28.68 50.38 -19.91
CA ARG A 399 -27.99 51.67 -20.09
C ARG A 399 -27.61 52.47 -18.83
N GLY A 400 -26.33 52.86 -18.83
CA GLY A 400 -25.78 54.11 -18.24
C GLY A 400 -24.48 53.88 -17.48
N ASP A 401 -23.45 54.20 -17.95
CA ASP A 401 -22.52 55.32 -18.22
C ASP A 401 -21.27 55.34 -17.33
N ARG A 402 -20.14 55.33 -18.05
CA ARG A 402 -18.84 56.01 -17.92
C ARG A 402 -18.51 56.77 -16.64
N LYS A 403 -17.29 56.56 -16.15
CA LYS A 403 -16.24 57.61 -16.14
C LYS A 403 -14.85 57.05 -15.86
N GLU A 404 -13.94 57.46 -16.76
CA GLU A 404 -12.48 57.46 -16.65
C GLU A 404 -11.98 58.41 -15.54
N ALA A 405 -10.84 58.12 -14.97
CA ALA A 405 -9.85 59.15 -14.60
C ALA A 405 -8.46 58.55 -14.48
N ARG A 406 -7.57 59.19 -15.20
CA ARG A 406 -6.13 58.97 -15.34
C ARG A 406 -5.32 59.62 -14.24
N LEU A 407 -4.03 59.16 -14.24
CA LEU A 407 -2.78 59.91 -13.93
C LEU A 407 -2.23 59.92 -12.49
N GLY A 408 -0.94 59.54 -12.43
CA GLY A 408 0.06 60.27 -11.72
C GLY A 408 1.35 59.51 -11.42
N GLU A 409 2.37 59.70 -12.27
CA GLU A 409 3.77 59.37 -12.06
C GLU A 409 4.40 60.16 -10.89
N ARG A 410 5.46 59.57 -10.27
CA ARG A 410 6.83 60.11 -10.07
C ARG A 410 7.55 59.38 -8.94
N GLN A 411 8.61 58.68 -9.27
CA GLN A 411 10.07 58.97 -9.33
C GLN A 411 10.77 59.37 -8.05
N ARG A 412 11.93 58.66 -7.91
CA ARG A 412 13.19 58.96 -7.20
C ARG A 412 13.30 58.41 -5.80
N GLY A 413 14.37 57.78 -5.41
CA GLY A 413 15.72 57.56 -5.93
C GLY A 413 16.64 57.29 -4.78
N GLY A 414 17.66 56.49 -5.02
CA GLY A 414 18.96 56.72 -4.41
C GLY A 414 19.46 55.78 -3.30
N GLY A 415 20.49 55.02 -3.68
CA GLY A 415 21.78 54.87 -2.94
C GLY A 415 21.83 53.72 -1.94
N GLY A 416 22.59 52.69 -2.13
CA GLY A 416 24.00 52.56 -2.20
C GLY A 416 24.60 51.66 -1.09
N GLY A 417 25.41 50.69 -1.46
CA GLY A 417 26.46 50.10 -0.56
C GLY A 417 26.16 48.70 -0.04
N GLY A 418 26.70 47.67 -0.60
CA GLY A 418 28.00 47.08 -0.42
C GLY A 418 28.11 46.04 0.68
N GLY A 419 28.53 44.80 0.31
CA GLY A 419 29.26 43.94 1.25
C GLY A 419 28.77 42.51 1.47
N GLY A 420 29.33 41.60 0.70
CA GLY A 420 30.02 40.39 1.22
C GLY A 420 29.28 39.28 1.91
N GLY A 421 29.16 38.19 1.20
CA GLY A 421 29.71 36.93 1.68
C GLY A 421 28.90 35.96 2.52
N ARG A 422 28.72 34.84 1.92
CA ARG A 422 28.74 33.45 2.44
C ARG A 422 27.42 32.65 2.34
N ALA A 423 27.52 31.69 1.44
CA ALA A 423 26.64 30.55 1.33
C ALA A 423 26.56 29.75 2.63
N VAL A 424 25.35 29.43 3.06
CA VAL A 424 25.10 28.33 3.99
C VAL A 424 24.13 27.39 3.35
N ARG A 425 24.62 26.23 2.99
CA ARG A 425 23.84 25.07 2.57
C ARG A 425 23.10 24.52 3.79
N GLY A 426 21.78 24.53 3.77
CA GLY A 426 20.91 23.81 4.72
C GLY A 426 20.39 22.54 4.08
N GLY A 427 21.00 21.39 4.41
CA GLY A 427 20.47 20.06 4.07
C GLY A 427 19.36 19.68 5.03
N GLY A 428 18.17 19.40 4.51
CA GLY A 428 17.05 18.80 5.26
C GLY A 428 17.34 17.33 5.53
N ARG A 429 17.42 16.98 6.80
CA ARG A 429 17.57 15.61 7.29
C ARG A 429 16.19 14.99 7.49
N GLU A 430 15.93 13.87 6.83
CA GLU A 430 14.89 12.93 7.25
C GLU A 430 15.35 12.17 8.50
N LYS A 431 14.60 12.29 9.56
CA LYS A 431 14.82 11.51 10.80
C LYS A 431 13.97 10.24 10.76
N MET A 432 14.64 9.12 10.69
CA MET A 432 14.06 7.81 11.02
C MET A 432 14.21 7.62 12.54
N VAL A 433 13.11 7.46 13.25
CA VAL A 433 13.09 7.17 14.69
C VAL A 433 13.03 5.66 14.88
N VAL A 434 14.16 5.11 15.31
CA VAL A 434 14.22 3.75 15.88
C VAL A 434 14.13 3.91 17.40
N ALA A 435 13.08 3.37 18.01
CA ALA A 435 12.95 3.31 19.47
C ALA A 435 13.92 2.26 20.04
N LYS A 436 14.86 2.69 20.86
CA LYS A 436 15.57 1.85 21.83
C LYS A 436 15.14 2.28 23.23
N GLU A 437 14.69 1.31 24.01
CA GLU A 437 14.48 1.41 25.46
C GLU A 437 15.80 1.71 26.20
N GLY A 438 15.70 2.50 27.25
CA GLY A 438 16.80 2.67 28.20
C GLY A 438 16.54 3.81 29.18
N GLU A 439 16.10 3.43 30.39
CA GLU A 439 15.94 4.31 31.56
C GLU A 439 17.19 5.12 31.91
N LYS A 440 17.01 6.37 32.32
CA LYS A 440 17.50 6.89 33.61
C LYS A 440 17.04 8.33 33.87
N LYS A 441 16.52 8.51 35.10
CA LYS A 441 16.11 9.76 35.73
C LYS A 441 17.29 10.72 35.91
N THR A 442 17.10 11.99 35.60
CA THR A 442 17.69 13.10 36.39
C THR A 442 16.82 14.33 36.30
N LYS A 443 16.41 14.81 37.46
CA LYS A 443 15.71 16.09 37.68
C LYS A 443 16.67 17.26 37.42
N ARG A 444 16.24 18.26 36.67
CA ARG A 444 16.68 19.66 36.85
C ARG A 444 15.51 20.58 36.59
N LYS A 445 15.32 21.48 37.55
CA LYS A 445 14.46 22.66 37.54
C LYS A 445 15.04 23.67 36.55
N GLU A 446 14.20 24.29 35.74
CA GLU A 446 14.46 25.62 35.22
C GLU A 446 13.14 26.38 35.09
N GLU A 447 13.24 27.65 35.45
CA GLU A 447 12.20 28.61 35.68
C GLU A 447 11.60 29.21 34.39
N GLY A 448 10.44 29.76 34.53
CA GLY A 448 9.47 30.18 33.55
C GLY A 448 9.89 31.23 32.52
N VAL A 449 9.28 31.08 31.36
CA VAL A 449 8.92 32.20 30.46
C VAL A 449 7.47 32.00 30.05
N LYS A 450 6.63 32.88 30.47
CA LYS A 450 5.22 32.99 30.05
C LYS A 450 5.16 33.32 28.56
N LYS A 451 4.48 32.49 27.78
CA LYS A 451 3.89 32.85 26.49
C LYS A 451 2.39 32.85 26.62
N GLU A 452 1.81 34.02 26.39
CA GLU A 452 0.38 34.27 26.31
C GLU A 452 -0.18 33.55 25.07
N GLY A 453 -1.37 32.93 25.23
CA GLY A 453 -2.22 32.48 24.14
C GLY A 453 -2.57 30.99 24.10
N GLU A 454 -2.78 30.33 25.23
CA GLU A 454 -3.52 29.06 25.27
C GLU A 454 -5.02 29.38 25.32
N VAL A 455 -5.69 29.11 24.20
CA VAL A 455 -7.14 28.98 24.18
C VAL A 455 -7.44 27.63 24.80
N ASP A 456 -7.94 27.63 26.00
CA ASP A 456 -8.47 26.48 26.73
C ASP A 456 -9.72 25.98 25.99
N GLY A 457 -9.49 25.10 25.01
CA GLY A 457 -10.54 24.35 24.31
C GLY A 457 -10.84 23.10 25.11
N GLY A 458 -11.81 23.22 26.04
CA GLY A 458 -12.36 22.08 26.77
C GLY A 458 -12.76 20.99 25.75
N TRP A 459 -12.12 19.81 25.85
CA TRP A 459 -12.44 18.63 25.06
C TRP A 459 -13.81 18.12 25.50
N ASP A 460 -14.79 18.17 24.62
CA ASP A 460 -16.11 17.61 24.86
C ASP A 460 -16.05 16.10 24.66
N GLU A 461 -16.14 15.35 25.73
CA GLU A 461 -16.01 13.88 25.77
C GLU A 461 -16.97 13.14 24.82
N GLN A 462 -18.10 13.74 24.46
CA GLN A 462 -19.05 13.18 23.50
C GLN A 462 -18.67 13.39 22.03
N THR A 463 -17.92 14.44 21.70
CA THR A 463 -17.41 14.67 20.34
C THR A 463 -16.23 13.76 20.01
N ASP A 464 -15.45 13.38 21.02
CA ASP A 464 -14.27 12.53 20.84
C ASP A 464 -14.62 11.08 20.49
N LYS A 465 -15.70 10.52 21.04
CA LYS A 465 -16.19 9.15 20.75
C LYS A 465 -16.61 8.92 19.29
N LYS A 466 -16.95 9.98 18.57
CA LYS A 466 -17.29 9.91 17.12
C LYS A 466 -16.09 10.14 16.19
N SER A 467 -14.92 10.47 16.73
CA SER A 467 -13.69 10.59 15.97
C SER A 467 -13.29 9.23 15.38
N ARG A 468 -12.74 9.25 14.18
CA ARG A 468 -12.25 8.05 13.47
C ARG A 468 -10.75 8.15 13.17
N CYS A 469 -10.02 8.89 13.96
CA CYS A 469 -8.58 9.13 13.83
C CYS A 469 -7.87 9.00 15.18
N GLY A 470 -8.00 7.82 15.81
CA GLY A 470 -7.56 7.54 17.17
C GLY A 470 -6.06 7.30 17.34
N GLY A 471 -5.26 7.27 16.27
CA GLY A 471 -3.83 6.98 16.35
C GLY A 471 -3.49 5.49 16.52
N CYS A 472 -2.22 5.19 16.80
CA CYS A 472 -1.73 3.82 16.97
C CYS A 472 -2.11 3.23 18.33
N ILE A 473 -1.85 1.94 18.52
CA ILE A 473 -2.18 1.18 19.74
C ILE A 473 -1.56 1.74 21.03
N ASN A 474 -0.53 2.59 20.92
CA ASN A 474 0.06 3.26 22.08
C ASN A 474 -0.87 4.32 22.71
N HIS A 475 -1.83 4.82 21.96
CA HIS A 475 -2.84 5.79 22.39
C HIS A 475 -4.10 5.04 22.87
N LYS A 476 -4.00 4.42 24.06
CA LYS A 476 -5.00 3.47 24.58
C LYS A 476 -6.42 4.01 24.61
N ASP A 477 -6.57 5.30 24.94
CA ASP A 477 -7.87 5.95 25.11
C ASP A 477 -8.58 6.23 23.78
N THR A 478 -7.83 6.40 22.70
CA THR A 478 -8.37 6.79 21.38
C THR A 478 -8.19 5.73 20.30
N PHE A 479 -7.30 4.75 20.49
CA PHE A 479 -6.96 3.74 19.47
C PHE A 479 -8.20 3.05 18.87
N LEU A 480 -9.15 2.65 19.72
CA LEU A 480 -10.35 1.95 19.27
C LEU A 480 -11.36 2.84 18.55
N HIS A 481 -11.17 4.16 18.54
CA HIS A 481 -11.97 5.09 17.71
C HIS A 481 -11.67 4.92 16.21
N ASN A 482 -10.52 4.39 15.82
CA ASN A 482 -10.18 4.14 14.42
C ASN A 482 -11.25 3.31 13.71
N PRO A 483 -11.36 3.39 12.38
CA PRO A 483 -12.19 2.49 11.59
C PRO A 483 -11.85 1.03 11.85
N GLN A 484 -12.85 0.17 11.99
CA GLN A 484 -12.68 -1.24 12.29
C GLN A 484 -13.32 -2.08 11.18
N PHE A 485 -12.60 -3.07 10.67
CA PHE A 485 -13.06 -3.91 9.57
C PHE A 485 -12.97 -5.39 9.97
N MET A 486 -14.08 -6.09 9.89
CA MET A 486 -14.17 -7.48 10.25
C MET A 486 -13.95 -8.39 9.03
N PHE A 487 -13.20 -9.47 9.24
CA PHE A 487 -13.11 -10.61 8.34
C PHE A 487 -13.02 -11.92 9.11
N GLU A 488 -13.28 -13.05 8.43
CA GLU A 488 -13.32 -14.37 9.05
C GLU A 488 -12.48 -15.37 8.24
N VAL A 489 -11.62 -16.12 8.92
CA VAL A 489 -10.86 -17.24 8.38
C VAL A 489 -11.59 -18.54 8.77
N GLN A 490 -12.14 -19.25 7.76
CA GLN A 490 -12.99 -20.44 7.99
C GLN A 490 -12.21 -21.76 7.91
N GLY A 491 -11.07 -21.80 7.26
CA GLY A 491 -10.26 -23.00 7.08
C GLY A 491 -9.47 -23.42 8.33
N LYS A 492 -8.49 -24.31 8.16
CA LYS A 492 -7.56 -24.65 9.24
C LYS A 492 -6.64 -23.48 9.56
N GLU A 493 -5.97 -22.99 8.56
CA GLU A 493 -5.05 -21.86 8.59
C GLU A 493 -5.01 -21.26 7.18
N ASP A 494 -4.95 -19.95 7.07
CA ASP A 494 -4.82 -19.27 5.77
C ASP A 494 -3.71 -18.24 5.83
N GLU A 495 -2.93 -18.18 4.76
CA GLU A 495 -1.95 -17.13 4.57
C GLU A 495 -2.67 -15.89 4.03
N VAL A 496 -2.66 -14.80 4.78
CA VAL A 496 -3.31 -13.55 4.45
C VAL A 496 -2.27 -12.47 4.22
N LEU A 497 -2.36 -11.77 3.08
CA LEU A 497 -1.58 -10.56 2.83
C LEU A 497 -2.51 -9.37 2.96
N ILE A 498 -2.21 -8.50 3.91
CA ILE A 498 -2.95 -7.28 4.20
C ILE A 498 -2.13 -6.10 3.72
N CYS A 499 -2.74 -5.21 2.95
CA CYS A 499 -2.10 -3.99 2.47
C CYS A 499 -2.99 -2.79 2.78
N LEU A 500 -2.45 -1.84 3.53
CA LEU A 500 -3.06 -0.53 3.78
C LEU A 500 -2.39 0.49 2.88
N GLN A 501 -3.17 1.25 2.12
CA GLN A 501 -2.70 2.33 1.26
C GLN A 501 -3.37 3.64 1.64
N GLN A 502 -2.62 4.71 1.82
CA GLN A 502 -3.17 6.06 1.95
C GLN A 502 -3.23 6.77 0.59
N GLU A 503 -4.00 7.84 0.50
CA GLU A 503 -4.02 8.69 -0.69
C GLU A 503 -2.64 9.32 -0.92
N ASP A 504 -2.29 9.51 -2.20
CA ASP A 504 -1.06 10.22 -2.56
C ASP A 504 -1.17 11.70 -2.21
N ARG A 505 -0.21 12.17 -1.45
CA ARG A 505 -0.18 13.54 -0.94
C ARG A 505 0.81 14.45 -1.69
N ARG A 506 1.59 13.91 -2.64
CA ARG A 506 2.62 14.67 -3.39
C ARG A 506 2.05 15.90 -4.09
N ILE A 507 0.81 15.83 -4.58
CA ILE A 507 0.14 16.97 -5.22
C ILE A 507 0.03 18.18 -4.28
N LYS A 508 0.02 17.95 -2.97
CA LYS A 508 -0.04 19.01 -1.94
C LYS A 508 1.33 19.64 -1.61
N ARG A 509 2.41 19.13 -2.21
CA ARG A 509 3.77 19.66 -1.97
C ARG A 509 3.89 21.14 -2.38
N LYS A 510 3.14 21.55 -3.40
CA LYS A 510 3.06 22.97 -3.82
C LYS A 510 2.47 23.87 -2.74
N ASP A 511 1.61 23.33 -1.89
CA ASP A 511 0.90 24.07 -0.84
C ASP A 511 1.58 23.92 0.53
N GLY A 512 2.85 23.49 0.54
CA GLY A 512 3.62 23.28 1.78
C GLY A 512 3.29 21.98 2.54
N GLY A 513 2.41 21.13 2.02
CA GLY A 513 2.10 19.80 2.53
C GLY A 513 2.79 18.71 1.72
N GLY A 514 2.25 17.51 1.72
CA GLY A 514 2.62 16.44 0.78
C GLY A 514 3.47 15.33 1.38
N GLU A 515 3.78 15.40 2.66
CA GLU A 515 4.42 14.28 3.35
C GLU A 515 3.37 13.17 3.63
N ASN A 516 3.81 11.93 3.50
CA ASN A 516 2.98 10.78 3.85
C ASN A 516 2.75 10.77 5.37
N LEU A 517 1.57 10.32 5.79
CA LEU A 517 1.34 10.04 7.20
C LEU A 517 2.07 8.76 7.58
N PRO A 518 2.62 8.66 8.80
CA PRO A 518 3.03 7.38 9.35
C PRO A 518 1.78 6.51 9.55
N ILE A 519 1.63 5.46 8.75
CA ILE A 519 0.47 4.56 8.78
C ILE A 519 0.87 3.15 9.18
N GLY A 520 -0.08 2.45 9.79
CA GLY A 520 0.03 1.06 10.16
C GLY A 520 -1.35 0.46 10.40
N PHE A 521 -1.40 -0.79 10.82
CA PHE A 521 -2.65 -1.45 11.20
C PHE A 521 -2.41 -2.57 12.21
N GLU A 522 -3.46 -2.83 12.99
CA GLU A 522 -3.52 -3.91 13.95
C GLU A 522 -4.56 -4.94 13.50
N VAL A 523 -4.31 -6.21 13.77
CA VAL A 523 -5.24 -7.32 13.56
C VAL A 523 -5.53 -7.92 14.92
N LEU A 524 -6.76 -7.77 15.38
CA LEU A 524 -7.22 -8.29 16.66
C LEU A 524 -8.07 -9.55 16.42
N ARG A 525 -7.85 -10.60 17.21
CA ARG A 525 -8.76 -11.73 17.25
C ARG A 525 -9.95 -11.39 18.14
N VAL A 526 -11.14 -11.58 17.61
CA VAL A 526 -12.40 -11.20 18.28
C VAL A 526 -13.33 -12.38 18.44
N GLU A 527 -14.44 -12.18 19.13
CA GLU A 527 -15.47 -13.19 19.33
C GLU A 527 -16.09 -13.62 18.00
N VAL A 528 -16.39 -14.90 17.88
CA VAL A 528 -16.87 -15.50 16.62
C VAL A 528 -18.24 -14.99 16.17
N ASN A 529 -19.00 -14.40 17.08
CA ASN A 529 -20.30 -13.81 16.82
C ASN A 529 -20.32 -12.28 16.93
N ARG A 530 -19.17 -11.61 17.10
CA ARG A 530 -19.13 -10.15 17.19
C ARG A 530 -19.66 -9.49 15.89
N LEU A 531 -20.60 -8.58 16.03
CA LEU A 531 -21.20 -7.79 14.95
C LEU A 531 -21.04 -6.28 15.15
N SER A 532 -20.61 -5.87 16.34
CA SER A 532 -20.37 -4.49 16.76
C SER A 532 -18.89 -4.17 16.84
N ARG A 533 -18.55 -2.90 17.04
CA ARG A 533 -17.17 -2.43 17.21
C ARG A 533 -16.50 -3.12 18.42
N VAL A 534 -15.21 -3.31 18.31
CA VAL A 534 -14.36 -3.78 19.40
C VAL A 534 -14.15 -2.61 20.36
N GLN A 535 -14.42 -2.84 21.63
CA GLN A 535 -14.30 -1.83 22.70
C GLN A 535 -13.12 -2.11 23.64
N CYS A 536 -12.57 -3.31 23.58
CA CYS A 536 -11.43 -3.73 24.39
C CYS A 536 -10.45 -4.58 23.56
N VAL A 537 -9.15 -4.34 23.69
CA VAL A 537 -8.11 -5.16 23.04
C VAL A 537 -7.83 -6.39 23.90
N VAL A 538 -8.32 -7.54 23.47
CA VAL A 538 -8.15 -8.80 24.21
C VAL A 538 -6.97 -9.62 23.65
N GLU A 539 -6.89 -9.77 22.32
CA GLU A 539 -5.87 -10.59 21.67
C GLU A 539 -5.41 -9.95 20.37
N GLN A 540 -4.14 -9.56 20.33
CA GLN A 540 -3.50 -9.04 19.14
C GLN A 540 -2.95 -10.22 18.33
N ALA A 541 -3.51 -10.46 17.13
CA ALA A 541 -3.10 -11.54 16.25
C ALA A 541 -1.93 -11.15 15.35
N ALA A 542 -1.87 -9.90 14.91
CA ALA A 542 -0.77 -9.39 14.11
C ALA A 542 -0.73 -7.84 14.16
N SER A 543 0.47 -7.29 13.93
CA SER A 543 0.71 -5.85 13.84
C SER A 543 1.62 -5.54 12.66
N SER A 544 1.34 -4.50 11.92
CA SER A 544 2.24 -3.99 10.89
C SER A 544 3.28 -3.05 11.47
N VAL A 545 4.40 -2.86 10.75
CA VAL A 545 5.32 -1.74 11.03
C VAL A 545 4.63 -0.44 10.64
N TYR A 546 4.87 0.63 11.43
CA TYR A 546 4.46 1.99 11.07
C TYR A 546 5.53 2.62 10.18
N MET A 547 5.11 3.19 9.05
CA MET A 547 6.01 3.77 8.07
C MET A 547 5.40 5.04 7.45
N ASP A 548 6.25 6.04 7.20
CA ASP A 548 5.94 7.26 6.42
C ASP A 548 5.85 6.92 4.93
N SER A 549 5.04 5.95 4.62
CA SER A 549 4.92 5.38 3.27
C SER A 549 3.49 5.48 2.77
N ARG A 550 3.34 5.57 1.45
CA ARG A 550 2.01 5.53 0.84
C ARG A 550 1.31 4.18 1.03
N SER A 551 2.05 3.10 1.29
CA SER A 551 1.48 1.79 1.58
C SER A 551 2.32 0.98 2.55
N VAL A 552 1.63 0.22 3.41
CA VAL A 552 2.22 -0.75 4.32
C VAL A 552 1.58 -2.11 4.05
N ALA A 553 2.37 -3.16 4.02
CA ALA A 553 1.89 -4.52 3.78
C ALA A 553 2.44 -5.48 4.83
N LEU A 554 1.60 -6.43 5.24
CA LEU A 554 1.95 -7.51 6.16
C LEU A 554 1.42 -8.83 5.62
N ARG A 555 2.28 -9.84 5.59
CA ARG A 555 1.93 -11.22 5.29
C ARG A 555 1.92 -12.00 6.61
N VAL A 556 0.81 -12.67 6.91
CA VAL A 556 0.61 -13.39 8.15
C VAL A 556 -0.20 -14.65 7.91
N SER A 557 0.14 -15.73 8.62
CA SER A 557 -0.69 -16.94 8.73
C SER A 557 -1.66 -16.78 9.88
N LEU A 558 -2.96 -16.89 9.60
CA LEU A 558 -4.02 -16.76 10.59
C LEU A 558 -4.79 -18.06 10.71
N GLY A 559 -4.97 -18.53 11.94
CA GLY A 559 -5.81 -19.67 12.26
C GLY A 559 -7.30 -19.36 12.02
N PRO A 560 -8.17 -20.40 12.12
CA PRO A 560 -9.61 -20.19 12.00
C PRO A 560 -10.12 -19.28 13.11
N GLY A 561 -10.98 -18.33 12.74
CA GLY A 561 -11.54 -17.35 13.67
C GLY A 561 -11.99 -16.07 12.98
N ARG A 562 -12.53 -15.17 13.79
CA ARG A 562 -12.97 -13.86 13.38
C ARG A 562 -11.96 -12.80 13.83
N TYR A 563 -11.69 -11.86 12.96
CA TYR A 563 -10.66 -10.84 13.15
C TYR A 563 -11.19 -9.45 12.85
N ALA A 564 -10.76 -8.48 13.65
CA ALA A 564 -10.94 -7.06 13.40
C ALA A 564 -9.61 -6.45 12.94
N LEU A 565 -9.63 -5.82 11.77
CA LEU A 565 -8.51 -5.07 11.20
C LEU A 565 -8.75 -3.57 11.46
N LEU A 566 -7.81 -2.93 12.15
CA LEU A 566 -7.85 -1.52 12.49
C LEU A 566 -6.76 -0.77 11.74
N PRO A 567 -7.07 -0.11 10.61
CA PRO A 567 -6.14 0.79 9.95
C PRO A 567 -5.96 2.07 10.77
N THR A 568 -4.72 2.45 11.02
CA THR A 568 -4.39 3.57 11.92
C THR A 568 -3.34 4.49 11.32
N THR A 569 -3.32 5.73 11.75
CA THR A 569 -2.17 6.62 11.68
C THR A 569 -1.35 6.50 12.97
N PHE A 570 -0.09 6.91 12.97
CA PHE A 570 0.73 6.83 14.18
C PHE A 570 0.24 7.79 15.25
N GLN A 571 0.00 9.04 14.87
CA GLN A 571 -0.52 10.08 15.77
C GLN A 571 -2.05 10.16 15.68
N PRO A 572 -2.76 10.38 16.79
CA PRO A 572 -4.19 10.68 16.76
C PRO A 572 -4.45 12.02 16.07
N GLY A 573 -5.68 12.20 15.58
CA GLY A 573 -6.10 13.44 14.91
C GLY A 573 -5.68 13.56 13.44
N ALA A 574 -4.80 12.71 12.94
CA ALA A 574 -4.38 12.73 11.54
C ALA A 574 -5.50 12.21 10.61
N THR A 575 -5.80 12.98 9.55
CA THR A 575 -6.92 12.71 8.65
C THR A 575 -6.47 12.36 7.24
N GLY A 576 -7.25 11.51 6.55
CA GLY A 576 -6.97 11.12 5.18
C GLY A 576 -7.77 9.92 4.72
N ARG A 577 -7.84 9.72 3.40
CA ARG A 577 -8.48 8.54 2.81
C ARG A 577 -7.50 7.39 2.71
N PHE A 578 -8.00 6.19 2.89
CA PHE A 578 -7.22 4.98 2.73
C PHE A 578 -7.97 3.90 1.94
N LEU A 579 -7.22 2.88 1.55
CA LEU A 579 -7.73 1.66 0.93
C LEU A 579 -7.10 0.46 1.63
N ILE A 580 -7.94 -0.42 2.14
CA ILE A 580 -7.53 -1.74 2.59
C ILE A 580 -7.64 -2.69 1.40
N ARG A 581 -6.59 -3.49 1.20
CA ARG A 581 -6.57 -4.61 0.26
C ARG A 581 -6.18 -5.87 1.03
N LEU A 582 -7.04 -6.85 1.01
CA LEU A 582 -6.85 -8.11 1.70
C LEU A 582 -6.82 -9.23 0.68
N PHE A 583 -5.77 -10.04 0.73
CA PHE A 583 -5.55 -11.15 -0.20
C PHE A 583 -5.42 -12.45 0.58
N SER A 584 -6.10 -13.50 0.11
CA SER A 584 -6.05 -14.83 0.70
C SER A 584 -6.31 -15.92 -0.34
N HIS A 585 -6.01 -17.16 0.01
CA HIS A 585 -6.36 -18.31 -0.83
C HIS A 585 -7.85 -18.66 -0.73
N SER A 586 -8.44 -18.46 0.45
CA SER A 586 -9.87 -18.65 0.70
C SER A 586 -10.69 -17.41 0.31
N HIS A 587 -12.02 -17.56 0.31
CA HIS A 587 -12.90 -16.43 0.06
C HIS A 587 -13.16 -15.68 1.37
N LEU A 588 -12.47 -14.56 1.56
CA LEU A 588 -12.73 -13.66 2.69
C LEU A 588 -13.78 -12.61 2.31
N ARG A 589 -14.54 -12.16 3.30
CA ARG A 589 -15.41 -10.99 3.22
C ARG A 589 -14.87 -9.97 4.21
N LEU A 590 -14.84 -8.72 3.80
CA LEU A 590 -14.40 -7.61 4.64
C LEU A 590 -15.57 -6.64 4.78
N SER A 591 -16.00 -6.38 6.01
CA SER A 591 -17.09 -5.48 6.34
C SER A 591 -16.68 -4.52 7.45
N GLU A 592 -17.09 -3.26 7.33
CA GLU A 592 -16.84 -2.25 8.36
C GLU A 592 -17.78 -2.43 9.55
N LEU A 593 -17.24 -2.45 10.76
CA LEU A 593 -17.99 -2.40 12.02
C LEU A 593 -18.24 -0.92 12.38
N ARG A 594 -19.48 -0.51 12.34
CA ARG A 594 -19.88 0.91 12.55
C ARG A 594 -20.60 1.13 13.86
N GLU A 595 -21.39 0.17 14.25
CA GLU A 595 -22.25 0.28 15.42
C GLU A 595 -21.49 -0.10 16.70
N GLU A 596 -21.69 0.62 17.76
CA GLU A 596 -21.12 0.35 19.08
C GLU A 596 -21.73 -0.92 19.70
N LEU A 597 -23.01 -1.13 19.47
CA LEU A 597 -23.77 -2.29 19.91
C LEU A 597 -24.39 -3.01 18.72
N PRO A 598 -24.67 -4.32 18.83
CA PRO A 598 -25.38 -5.03 17.78
C PRO A 598 -26.75 -4.42 17.52
N ALA A 599 -27.07 -4.18 16.24
CA ALA A 599 -28.40 -3.72 15.87
C ALA A 599 -29.45 -4.79 16.23
N PRO A 600 -30.55 -4.44 16.89
CA PRO A 600 -31.61 -5.39 17.18
C PRO A 600 -32.21 -5.92 15.86
N SER A 601 -32.49 -7.22 15.80
CA SER A 601 -33.19 -7.79 14.66
C SER A 601 -34.64 -7.28 14.61
N LEU A 602 -35.26 -7.31 13.43
CA LEU A 602 -36.64 -6.86 13.25
C LEU A 602 -37.66 -7.54 14.21
N TRP A 603 -37.34 -8.76 14.65
CA TRP A 603 -38.17 -9.53 15.60
C TRP A 603 -37.86 -9.16 17.07
N GLN A 604 -36.75 -8.51 17.35
CA GLN A 604 -36.31 -8.14 18.70
C GLN A 604 -36.69 -6.71 19.08
N CYS A 605 -37.27 -5.92 18.20
CA CYS A 605 -37.66 -4.54 18.45
C CYS A 605 -38.68 -4.36 19.59
N CYS A 606 -39.43 -5.41 19.92
CA CYS A 606 -40.42 -5.40 21.01
C CYS A 606 -39.94 -6.07 22.30
N LEU A 607 -38.70 -6.54 22.33
CA LEU A 607 -38.11 -7.16 23.52
C LEU A 607 -37.36 -6.11 24.38
N PRO A 608 -37.17 -6.36 25.69
CA PRO A 608 -36.36 -5.52 26.53
C PRO A 608 -34.94 -5.34 25.96
N GLN A 609 -34.35 -4.16 26.16
CA GLN A 609 -32.97 -3.94 25.76
C GLN A 609 -32.02 -4.78 26.60
N PRO A 610 -30.85 -5.21 26.06
CA PRO A 610 -29.84 -5.88 26.84
C PRO A 610 -29.39 -5.00 28.03
N SER A 611 -29.22 -5.64 29.19
CA SER A 611 -28.77 -4.98 30.42
C SER A 611 -27.36 -5.37 30.85
N ILE A 612 -26.85 -6.48 30.33
CA ILE A 612 -25.53 -6.99 30.69
C ILE A 612 -24.87 -7.64 29.46
N VAL A 613 -23.58 -7.44 29.30
CA VAL A 613 -22.75 -8.13 28.30
C VAL A 613 -21.89 -9.17 28.96
N THR A 614 -21.76 -10.35 28.35
CA THR A 614 -20.93 -11.45 28.87
C THR A 614 -20.10 -12.04 27.73
N THR A 615 -18.77 -12.13 27.95
CA THR A 615 -17.89 -12.90 27.08
C THR A 615 -17.62 -14.28 27.67
N VAL A 616 -17.58 -15.27 26.80
CA VAL A 616 -17.28 -16.67 27.13
C VAL A 616 -16.12 -17.13 26.29
N HIS A 617 -15.03 -17.55 26.92
CA HIS A 617 -13.89 -18.16 26.26
C HIS A 617 -13.85 -19.66 26.61
N LEU A 618 -14.35 -20.50 25.73
CA LEU A 618 -14.21 -21.96 25.82
C LEU A 618 -12.83 -22.32 25.27
N ARG A 619 -11.91 -22.67 26.19
CA ARG A 619 -10.52 -22.96 25.82
C ARG A 619 -10.41 -24.39 25.28
N ARG A 620 -10.76 -25.40 26.09
CA ARG A 620 -10.65 -26.80 25.73
C ARG A 620 -11.66 -27.66 26.52
N ALA A 621 -11.82 -28.90 26.10
CA ALA A 621 -12.41 -29.93 26.91
C ALA A 621 -11.38 -31.06 27.13
N SER A 622 -11.63 -31.91 28.11
CA SER A 622 -10.81 -33.08 28.37
C SER A 622 -11.62 -34.25 28.90
N GLY A 623 -11.13 -35.46 28.64
CA GLY A 623 -11.73 -36.69 29.15
C GLY A 623 -13.01 -37.11 28.42
N LEU A 624 -13.21 -36.65 27.16
CA LEU A 624 -14.38 -37.03 26.37
C LEU A 624 -14.20 -38.43 25.80
N SER A 625 -15.18 -39.29 26.04
CA SER A 625 -15.18 -40.65 25.53
C SER A 625 -16.58 -41.08 25.10
N GLN A 626 -16.66 -41.98 24.12
CA GLN A 626 -17.89 -42.66 23.74
C GLN A 626 -17.83 -44.14 24.03
N PRO A 627 -18.95 -44.82 24.32
CA PRO A 627 -18.95 -46.24 24.67
C PRO A 627 -18.39 -47.20 23.62
N LYS A 628 -18.31 -46.76 22.34
CA LYS A 628 -17.89 -47.56 21.17
C LYS A 628 -16.71 -47.00 20.40
N GLN A 629 -16.20 -45.82 20.76
CA GLN A 629 -15.08 -45.15 20.09
C GLN A 629 -14.11 -44.59 21.10
N THR A 630 -12.81 -44.75 20.84
CA THR A 630 -11.72 -44.26 21.70
C THR A 630 -11.60 -42.74 21.67
N ALA A 631 -11.96 -42.09 20.55
CA ALA A 631 -11.94 -40.63 20.41
C ALA A 631 -13.11 -40.17 19.54
N PRO A 632 -14.03 -39.34 20.08
CA PRO A 632 -15.20 -38.83 19.32
C PRO A 632 -14.85 -37.68 18.39
N ASP A 633 -15.68 -37.47 17.38
CA ASP A 633 -15.70 -36.27 16.53
C ASP A 633 -16.48 -35.16 17.25
N VAL A 634 -15.80 -34.25 17.94
CA VAL A 634 -16.45 -33.35 18.91
C VAL A 634 -16.69 -31.93 18.31
N TYR A 635 -17.85 -31.37 18.63
CA TYR A 635 -18.12 -29.95 18.52
C TYR A 635 -18.84 -29.43 19.76
N ALA A 636 -18.72 -28.13 20.02
CA ALA A 636 -19.42 -27.44 21.10
C ALA A 636 -20.55 -26.56 20.57
N VAL A 637 -21.63 -26.49 21.31
CA VAL A 637 -22.72 -25.53 21.15
C VAL A 637 -22.80 -24.69 22.42
N ILE A 638 -22.70 -23.36 22.24
CA ILE A 638 -22.86 -22.38 23.33
C ILE A 638 -24.10 -21.58 23.04
N TRP A 639 -25.00 -21.51 23.98
CA TRP A 639 -26.23 -20.74 23.82
C TRP A 639 -26.61 -19.97 25.08
N CYS A 640 -27.22 -18.80 24.84
CA CYS A 640 -27.74 -17.93 25.86
C CYS A 640 -28.94 -17.19 25.30
N GLU A 641 -30.08 -17.24 25.99
CA GLU A 641 -31.35 -16.68 25.50
C GLU A 641 -31.64 -17.18 24.07
N ASP A 642 -31.69 -16.26 23.08
CA ASP A 642 -31.98 -16.59 21.68
C ASP A 642 -30.71 -16.83 20.83
N ASP A 643 -29.52 -16.56 21.38
CA ASP A 643 -28.27 -16.64 20.66
C ASP A 643 -27.60 -18.02 20.79
N THR A 644 -27.22 -18.61 19.66
CA THR A 644 -26.57 -19.91 19.60
C THR A 644 -25.31 -19.87 18.76
N ILE A 645 -24.22 -20.43 19.26
CA ILE A 645 -22.93 -20.55 18.61
C ILE A 645 -22.53 -22.01 18.54
N ARG A 646 -22.20 -22.48 17.33
CA ARG A 646 -21.68 -23.83 17.11
C ARG A 646 -20.23 -23.75 16.64
N THR A 647 -19.33 -24.57 17.21
CA THR A 647 -17.94 -24.70 16.78
C THR A 647 -17.85 -25.60 15.55
N ARG A 648 -16.68 -25.61 14.91
CA ARG A 648 -16.33 -26.68 13.96
C ARG A 648 -16.22 -28.02 14.66
N VAL A 649 -16.25 -29.11 13.87
CA VAL A 649 -16.02 -30.46 14.38
C VAL A 649 -14.51 -30.71 14.49
N PHE A 650 -14.08 -31.19 15.66
CA PHE A 650 -12.73 -31.68 15.96
C PHE A 650 -12.75 -33.19 15.83
N LYS A 651 -12.07 -33.72 14.83
CA LYS A 651 -12.13 -35.13 14.46
C LYS A 651 -11.22 -35.97 15.34
N GLU A 652 -11.75 -37.10 15.79
CA GLU A 652 -11.01 -38.11 16.55
C GLU A 652 -10.24 -37.52 17.75
N ASP A 653 -10.87 -36.57 18.46
CA ASP A 653 -10.21 -35.82 19.52
C ASP A 653 -11.03 -35.87 20.83
N GLY A 654 -10.55 -36.61 21.81
CA GLY A 654 -11.15 -36.70 23.14
C GLY A 654 -10.77 -35.53 24.09
N ASN A 655 -9.85 -34.65 23.66
CA ASN A 655 -9.40 -33.48 24.42
C ASN A 655 -9.29 -32.22 23.53
N PRO A 656 -10.36 -31.84 22.83
CA PRO A 656 -10.31 -30.78 21.82
C PRO A 656 -9.92 -29.41 22.40
N GLU A 657 -9.02 -28.73 21.73
CA GLU A 657 -8.71 -27.33 21.98
C GLU A 657 -9.61 -26.45 21.09
N PHE A 658 -10.72 -26.02 21.65
CA PHE A 658 -11.67 -25.16 20.95
C PHE A 658 -11.12 -23.76 20.71
N ASN A 659 -10.53 -23.17 21.76
CA ASN A 659 -10.02 -21.80 21.77
C ASN A 659 -10.96 -20.80 21.09
N ILE A 660 -12.24 -20.82 21.46
CA ILE A 660 -13.32 -20.03 20.90
C ILE A 660 -13.80 -19.00 21.90
N ARG A 661 -13.97 -17.77 21.48
CA ARG A 661 -14.57 -16.68 22.24
C ARG A 661 -15.90 -16.31 21.64
N ALA A 662 -16.89 -16.08 22.52
CA ALA A 662 -18.25 -15.67 22.20
C ALA A 662 -18.64 -14.47 23.05
N ILE A 663 -19.54 -13.61 22.54
CA ILE A 663 -20.10 -12.47 23.27
C ILE A 663 -21.62 -12.56 23.24
N PHE A 664 -22.24 -12.36 24.40
CA PHE A 664 -23.69 -12.39 24.56
C PHE A 664 -24.17 -11.10 25.22
N TYR A 665 -25.15 -10.46 24.59
CA TYR A 665 -25.83 -9.29 25.11
C TYR A 665 -27.15 -9.74 25.75
N ARG A 666 -27.15 -9.96 27.09
CA ARG A 666 -28.25 -10.57 27.82
C ARG A 666 -29.28 -9.53 28.27
N ARG A 667 -30.54 -9.84 28.11
CA ARG A 667 -31.68 -9.07 28.58
C ARG A 667 -32.05 -9.39 30.02
N ASN A 668 -31.90 -10.68 30.38
CA ASN A 668 -32.07 -11.17 31.74
C ASN A 668 -30.71 -11.43 32.37
N PRO A 669 -30.32 -10.69 33.43
CA PRO A 669 -29.07 -10.91 34.15
C PRO A 669 -28.91 -12.33 34.73
N ASP A 670 -30.05 -12.99 35.05
CA ASP A 670 -30.08 -14.36 35.61
C ASP A 670 -30.09 -15.45 34.54
N ALA A 671 -30.14 -15.09 33.25
CA ALA A 671 -30.14 -16.07 32.18
C ALA A 671 -28.84 -16.90 32.21
N HIS A 672 -28.99 -18.22 32.12
CA HIS A 672 -27.85 -19.12 32.10
C HIS A 672 -27.21 -19.18 30.74
N ILE A 673 -25.88 -19.31 30.71
CA ILE A 673 -25.15 -19.65 29.50
C ILE A 673 -24.92 -21.18 29.55
N SER A 674 -25.40 -21.86 28.53
CA SER A 674 -25.26 -23.33 28.43
C SER A 674 -24.19 -23.69 27.41
N ILE A 675 -23.34 -24.64 27.76
CA ILE A 675 -22.32 -25.20 26.86
C ILE A 675 -22.58 -26.67 26.74
N GLU A 676 -22.84 -27.15 25.56
CA GLU A 676 -23.08 -28.56 25.25
C GLU A 676 -21.99 -29.08 24.33
N LEU A 677 -21.45 -30.25 24.62
CA LEU A 677 -20.51 -30.97 23.78
C LEU A 677 -21.21 -32.12 23.09
N TRP A 678 -21.09 -32.17 21.80
CA TRP A 678 -21.74 -33.14 20.94
C TRP A 678 -20.70 -33.94 20.16
N SER A 679 -20.95 -35.25 20.01
CA SER A 679 -20.25 -36.06 19.03
C SER A 679 -20.99 -36.05 17.73
N TYR A 680 -20.31 -35.65 16.65
CA TYR A 680 -20.83 -35.65 15.31
C TYR A 680 -20.96 -37.09 14.79
N GLY A 681 -22.16 -37.49 14.39
CA GLY A 681 -22.47 -38.80 13.87
C GLY A 681 -22.94 -38.79 12.43
N LEU A 682 -22.84 -39.93 11.73
CA LEU A 682 -23.23 -40.06 10.33
C LEU A 682 -24.77 -39.92 10.16
N LEU A 683 -25.57 -40.36 11.13
CA LEU A 683 -27.05 -40.32 11.12
C LEU A 683 -27.58 -39.39 12.20
N TRP A 684 -26.99 -39.38 13.38
CA TRP A 684 -27.45 -38.64 14.56
C TRP A 684 -26.25 -38.15 15.36
N ASP A 685 -26.30 -36.91 15.82
CA ASP A 685 -25.34 -36.38 16.77
C ASP A 685 -25.69 -36.84 18.18
N THR A 686 -24.66 -37.14 18.97
CA THR A 686 -24.82 -37.67 20.35
C THR A 686 -24.34 -36.66 21.35
N LEU A 687 -25.13 -36.32 22.37
CA LEU A 687 -24.73 -35.43 23.45
C LEU A 687 -23.70 -36.18 24.35
N LEU A 688 -22.51 -35.62 24.44
CA LEU A 688 -21.43 -36.10 25.34
C LEU A 688 -21.61 -35.56 26.75
N GLY A 689 -22.14 -34.36 26.89
CA GLY A 689 -22.46 -33.73 28.15
C GLY A 689 -22.62 -32.23 28.03
N GLY A 690 -23.17 -31.59 29.04
CA GLY A 690 -23.42 -30.16 29.09
C GLY A 690 -23.00 -29.53 30.40
N ALA A 691 -22.76 -28.25 30.40
CA ALA A 691 -22.49 -27.43 31.57
C ALA A 691 -23.34 -26.16 31.52
N ARG A 692 -23.84 -25.71 32.66
CA ARG A 692 -24.56 -24.44 32.80
C ARG A 692 -23.72 -23.46 33.60
N LEU A 693 -23.53 -22.27 33.06
CA LEU A 693 -22.79 -21.18 33.68
C LEU A 693 -23.78 -20.19 34.28
N GLN A 694 -23.68 -19.98 35.58
CA GLN A 694 -24.29 -18.82 36.22
C GLN A 694 -23.21 -17.73 36.27
N THR A 695 -23.48 -16.57 35.67
CA THR A 695 -22.54 -15.48 35.62
C THR A 695 -23.13 -14.28 36.34
N SER A 696 -22.56 -13.92 37.49
CA SER A 696 -22.91 -12.71 38.22
C SER A 696 -21.97 -11.56 37.83
N ASP A 697 -22.41 -10.31 38.04
CA ASP A 697 -21.73 -9.07 37.65
C ASP A 697 -20.34 -8.85 38.24
N SER A 698 -20.00 -9.57 39.30
CA SER A 698 -18.73 -9.42 40.02
C SER A 698 -17.54 -10.20 39.43
N GLU A 699 -17.74 -10.97 38.38
CA GLU A 699 -16.73 -11.92 37.88
C GLU A 699 -16.02 -11.42 36.61
N LYS A 700 -14.94 -10.66 36.75
CA LYS A 700 -14.05 -10.34 35.66
C LYS A 700 -12.97 -11.42 35.50
N GLY A 701 -12.93 -12.10 34.32
CA GLY A 701 -11.83 -12.94 33.90
C GLY A 701 -11.63 -14.22 34.73
N ARG A 702 -12.66 -14.83 35.32
CA ARG A 702 -12.55 -16.03 36.10
C ARG A 702 -12.46 -17.27 35.23
N SER A 703 -11.31 -17.98 35.32
CA SER A 703 -11.12 -19.27 34.69
C SER A 703 -11.67 -20.37 35.57
N ARG A 704 -12.49 -21.27 35.03
CA ARG A 704 -13.15 -22.37 35.73
C ARG A 704 -12.93 -23.68 34.98
N VAL A 705 -12.84 -24.76 35.75
CA VAL A 705 -12.97 -26.14 35.24
C VAL A 705 -14.33 -26.65 35.68
N ILE A 706 -15.15 -27.09 34.74
CA ILE A 706 -16.52 -27.51 35.01
C ILE A 706 -16.72 -28.91 34.46
N ASP A 707 -17.17 -29.82 35.33
CA ASP A 707 -17.53 -31.17 34.95
C ASP A 707 -18.81 -31.21 34.14
N LEU A 708 -18.81 -31.99 33.08
CA LEU A 708 -19.97 -32.14 32.20
C LEU A 708 -21.06 -32.98 32.88
N GLN A 709 -22.31 -32.55 32.73
CA GLN A 709 -23.48 -33.25 33.27
C GLN A 709 -24.32 -33.81 32.12
N GLY A 710 -25.01 -34.92 32.32
CA GLY A 710 -26.00 -35.46 31.42
C GLY A 710 -25.40 -35.92 30.08
N GLY A 711 -24.95 -37.10 29.94
CA GLY A 711 -24.50 -37.75 28.69
C GLY A 711 -24.73 -39.24 28.79
N GLN A 712 -24.72 -39.95 27.66
CA GLN A 712 -24.89 -41.40 27.61
C GLN A 712 -23.66 -42.22 28.05
N SER A 713 -22.80 -41.66 28.92
CA SER A 713 -21.62 -42.40 29.38
C SER A 713 -22.01 -43.42 30.48
N ARG A 714 -21.85 -44.72 30.20
CA ARG A 714 -22.01 -45.81 31.15
C ARG A 714 -20.78 -46.04 32.04
N SER A 715 -19.65 -45.42 31.74
CA SER A 715 -18.41 -45.47 32.56
C SER A 715 -18.26 -44.14 33.28
N GLY A 716 -18.14 -44.13 34.57
CA GLY A 716 -18.17 -42.98 35.49
C GLY A 716 -17.16 -41.84 35.30
N SER A 717 -16.45 -41.76 34.20
CA SER A 717 -15.54 -40.67 33.82
C SER A 717 -16.31 -39.66 32.98
N ARG A 718 -16.76 -38.58 33.61
CA ARG A 718 -17.39 -37.44 32.98
C ARG A 718 -16.29 -36.45 32.56
N GLY A 719 -16.20 -36.12 31.28
CA GLY A 719 -15.27 -35.10 30.79
C GLY A 719 -15.50 -33.74 31.46
N CYS A 720 -14.53 -32.84 31.36
CA CYS A 720 -14.65 -31.46 31.83
C CYS A 720 -14.32 -30.44 30.75
N ILE A 721 -14.83 -29.22 30.94
CA ILE A 721 -14.51 -28.05 30.10
C ILE A 721 -13.70 -27.01 30.89
N TYR A 722 -12.83 -26.33 30.16
CA TYR A 722 -12.04 -25.19 30.66
C TYR A 722 -12.62 -23.94 30.03
N VAL A 723 -13.27 -23.12 30.85
CA VAL A 723 -13.99 -21.92 30.40
C VAL A 723 -13.61 -20.70 31.22
N GLU A 724 -13.56 -19.55 30.57
CA GLU A 724 -13.33 -18.26 31.20
C GLU A 724 -14.49 -17.35 30.83
N THR A 725 -15.05 -16.64 31.82
CA THR A 725 -16.18 -15.74 31.63
C THR A 725 -15.84 -14.34 32.17
N SER A 726 -16.36 -13.32 31.51
CA SER A 726 -16.33 -11.95 32.01
C SER A 726 -17.68 -11.29 31.71
N SER A 727 -18.25 -10.61 32.69
CA SER A 727 -19.53 -9.89 32.54
C SER A 727 -19.36 -8.43 32.95
N SER A 728 -20.13 -7.54 32.32
CA SER A 728 -20.22 -6.11 32.65
C SER A 728 -21.65 -5.61 32.40
N GLU A 729 -22.14 -4.72 33.27
CA GLU A 729 -23.37 -3.96 33.08
C GLU A 729 -23.18 -2.88 32.01
N CYS A 730 -21.97 -2.38 31.83
CA CYS A 730 -21.65 -1.48 30.74
C CYS A 730 -21.46 -2.30 29.45
N LEU A 731 -22.40 -2.18 28.53
CA LEU A 731 -22.45 -3.00 27.29
C LEU A 731 -21.27 -2.76 26.33
N THR A 732 -20.48 -1.73 26.59
CA THR A 732 -19.30 -1.35 25.80
C THR A 732 -17.96 -1.63 26.50
N ASP A 733 -17.94 -2.33 27.63
CA ASP A 733 -16.70 -2.61 28.38
C ASP A 733 -15.95 -3.86 27.91
N LEU A 734 -16.58 -4.74 27.09
CA LEU A 734 -16.03 -6.04 26.67
C LEU A 734 -15.83 -6.14 25.17
#